data_7a5f295545ce14a1563109e6ddead33c
#
_entry.id   7a5f295545ce14a1563109e6ddead33c
#
_cell.length_a   1.000
_cell.length_b   1.000
_cell.length_c   1.000
_cell.angle_alpha   90.00
_cell.angle_beta   90.00
_cell.angle_gamma   90.00
#
_symmetry.space_group_name_H-M   'P 1'
#
loop_
_entity.id
_entity.type
_entity.pdbx_description
1 polymer ?
#
loop_
_entity_poly.entity_id
_entity_poly.type
_entity_poly.pdbx_seq_one_letter_code
_entity_poly.pdbx_strand_id
1 'polypeptide(L)'
;MKTSAPSTATQTCWQTFCPRRQQTFAPLLTLLLLTLFAGGETARAQQPPVLNDPVDVSQDFQRMEQVYFVGGKVTDFNPATGQGALRWDRYQRGTTLSFNKVDVTLGKGKGTEFPGTEYDQDPVLPFSITFVSPRTVRLRFNTRNAPLGDGASLMLAGPVARDNSWRVEQTDKDVTYTSAAGRVRLVKDPWHVEFYDGQGRLLTRTQTAGDPATYFTPVPFSFIRRAQDLARRTAAAFQLSHDEKIFGTGESFTRLDKRGQKVNAWTRDGMGVQNEFMYKPIPFFLSSRGYGMFVHTSTPVTFDFGKTFDQHNTIYTGDEQFDIFVFLGEPKDILSEYTQLTGRSPVPPLWSFGFWMSRITYKAEDEVRDVAAKLRQHRIPSDVIHLDTGWFETDWRSNFEFSKTRFRDAGKMISDLKKQGFRVSLWQYTYFTPKNELYDEIVSKGYAVKNESGGLPFEDAVLDMSNPAAVKWYQGKLASLLKMGVGAIKVDFGEGAPVNGLYGSGRSGLYEHNLYPLRYNKAVADITREVTGENIIWARAAWAGSQRYPLHWGGDAENTDSAMAAQLRGGLSFGLSGFTYWSHDAGGFVNKAPRDLYRRWLAWGVLTSHTRAHGAPPREPWEYDEALTEDFRRALGLKYSLMPYIIAQAKDSSARGFPMLRTLFFEYPQDPTSWTIDDEYMFGSSLLVAPLMEEGRDARKVYLPPGAWIDYQTGKVYRGAQWHTITAGQIPVVLLVKDHTVLPHISVAQSTSEMDWANVELRVFATDNAAASGLFALPDGKLQTLDLDASQNSFALRSDPLRGRVKWKVVRAQTQ
;
A
#
# COMPACT_ATOMS: atom_id res chain seq x y z
N MET A 1 -36.62 49.07 -27.18
CA MET A 1 -36.79 50.29 -26.34
C MET A 1 -35.62 50.29 -25.38
N LYS A 2 -34.72 51.13 -25.64
CA LYS A 2 -34.14 52.28 -24.87
C LYS A 2 -33.49 51.81 -23.57
N THR A 3 -32.19 51.76 -23.51
CA THR A 3 -31.14 52.79 -23.14
C THR A 3 -30.91 52.81 -21.62
N SER A 4 -29.77 52.80 -21.02
CA SER A 4 -28.51 53.49 -21.34
C SER A 4 -27.42 53.09 -20.35
N ALA A 5 -26.20 53.03 -20.81
CA ALA A 5 -25.00 53.35 -20.01
C ALA A 5 -24.83 54.91 -20.01
N PRO A 6 -23.82 55.59 -19.46
CA PRO A 6 -22.47 55.18 -19.11
C PRO A 6 -21.89 55.96 -17.88
N SER A 7 -20.62 55.79 -17.52
CA SER A 7 -19.49 56.78 -17.66
C SER A 7 -18.47 56.59 -16.55
N THR A 8 -17.26 56.33 -16.93
CA THR A 8 -16.01 57.08 -17.13
C THR A 8 -15.33 57.57 -15.84
N ALA A 9 -14.17 57.01 -15.59
CA ALA A 9 -12.84 57.59 -15.75
C ALA A 9 -12.41 58.65 -14.72
N THR A 10 -11.25 58.52 -14.13
CA THR A 10 -10.11 59.36 -14.47
C THR A 10 -8.83 58.95 -13.76
N GLN A 11 -7.76 58.90 -14.53
CA GLN A 11 -6.36 58.97 -14.13
C GLN A 11 -6.03 60.30 -13.43
N THR A 12 -5.03 60.28 -12.56
CA THR A 12 -4.00 61.34 -12.63
C THR A 12 -2.68 60.90 -12.00
N CYS A 13 -1.69 61.02 -12.79
CA CYS A 13 -0.25 61.07 -12.58
C CYS A 13 0.17 62.33 -11.84
N TRP A 14 1.23 62.34 -11.05
CA TRP A 14 2.23 63.41 -10.98
C TRP A 14 3.55 62.93 -10.42
N GLN A 15 4.58 63.28 -11.17
CA GLN A 15 6.01 63.08 -10.94
C GLN A 15 6.58 64.21 -10.02
N THR A 16 7.82 63.94 -9.60
CA THR A 16 8.97 64.81 -9.38
C THR A 16 9.25 65.28 -7.95
N PHE A 17 10.40 64.87 -7.45
CA PHE A 17 11.62 65.72 -7.32
C PHE A 17 12.74 64.99 -6.57
N CYS A 18 13.89 64.89 -7.23
CA CYS A 18 15.21 64.59 -6.63
C CYS A 18 15.85 65.91 -6.15
N PRO A 19 16.71 65.99 -5.17
CA PRO A 19 18.13 66.19 -5.54
C PRO A 19 19.17 65.40 -4.72
N ARG A 20 20.29 65.18 -5.41
CA ARG A 20 21.59 64.63 -5.07
C ARG A 20 22.11 65.03 -3.70
N ARG A 21 22.74 64.04 -3.00
CA ARG A 21 24.08 64.23 -2.38
C ARG A 21 24.84 62.89 -2.46
N GLN A 22 25.98 62.96 -3.13
CA GLN A 22 27.02 61.93 -3.13
C GLN A 22 27.68 61.91 -1.75
N GLN A 23 27.83 60.73 -1.18
CA GLN A 23 29.01 60.36 -0.41
C GLN A 23 29.27 58.85 -0.46
N THR A 24 30.46 58.55 -0.86
CA THR A 24 31.21 57.33 -0.99
C THR A 24 31.08 56.41 0.23
N PHE A 25 30.44 55.25 0.01
CA PHE A 25 30.67 54.01 0.78
C PHE A 25 30.40 52.77 -0.12
N ALA A 26 31.40 52.45 -0.87
CA ALA A 26 31.46 51.14 -1.51
C ALA A 26 32.94 50.70 -1.47
N PRO A 27 33.32 49.90 -0.51
CA PRO A 27 33.69 48.53 -0.84
C PRO A 27 33.34 47.44 0.22
N LEU A 28 32.57 47.77 1.29
CA LEU A 28 32.21 46.73 2.27
C LEU A 28 31.01 45.87 1.91
N LEU A 29 30.10 46.37 1.05
CA LEU A 29 28.90 45.59 0.68
C LEU A 29 29.19 44.53 -0.37
N THR A 30 30.21 44.73 -1.20
CA THR A 30 30.60 43.75 -2.25
C THR A 30 31.35 42.57 -1.65
N LEU A 31 32.05 42.76 -0.52
CA LEU A 31 32.69 41.65 0.19
C LEU A 31 31.70 40.80 1.00
N LEU A 32 30.63 41.43 1.51
CA LEU A 32 29.56 40.72 2.25
C LEU A 32 28.64 39.94 1.30
N LEU A 33 28.41 40.42 0.06
CA LEU A 33 27.65 39.71 -0.96
C LEU A 33 28.46 38.57 -1.58
N LEU A 34 29.77 38.69 -1.71
CA LEU A 34 30.64 37.59 -2.19
C LEU A 34 30.83 36.50 -1.13
N THR A 35 30.80 36.83 0.16
CA THR A 35 30.80 35.82 1.21
C THR A 35 29.44 35.12 1.40
N LEU A 36 28.33 35.77 1.04
CA LEU A 36 27.02 35.14 1.03
C LEU A 36 26.80 34.20 -0.19
N PHE A 37 27.48 34.45 -1.33
CA PHE A 37 27.43 33.55 -2.47
C PHE A 37 28.49 32.44 -2.42
N ALA A 38 29.63 32.64 -1.74
CA ALA A 38 30.63 31.57 -1.53
C ALA A 38 30.24 30.59 -0.40
N GLY A 39 29.31 31.00 0.52
CA GLY A 39 28.74 30.10 1.53
C GLY A 39 27.54 29.30 1.08
N GLY A 40 27.00 29.58 -0.14
CA GLY A 40 25.77 28.95 -0.66
C GLY A 40 25.98 27.62 -1.38
N GLU A 41 27.19 27.26 -1.74
CA GLU A 41 27.44 25.97 -2.43
C GLU A 41 27.86 24.83 -1.49
N THR A 42 28.21 25.11 -0.25
CA THR A 42 28.53 24.04 0.73
C THR A 42 27.41 23.71 1.71
N ALA A 43 26.29 24.40 1.63
CA ALA A 43 25.13 24.15 2.49
C ALA A 43 23.92 23.64 1.69
N ARG A 44 24.10 22.89 0.62
CA ARG A 44 23.14 21.83 0.30
C ARG A 44 23.42 20.73 1.31
N ALA A 45 22.95 20.95 2.54
CA ALA A 45 22.84 19.91 3.52
C ALA A 45 22.23 18.69 2.82
N GLN A 46 22.94 17.58 2.84
CA GLN A 46 22.42 16.30 2.36
C GLN A 46 21.03 16.12 2.98
N GLN A 47 20.02 16.04 2.15
CA GLN A 47 18.66 15.80 2.65
C GLN A 47 18.70 14.52 3.47
N PRO A 48 18.01 14.47 4.60
CA PRO A 48 17.90 13.23 5.36
C PRO A 48 17.48 12.09 4.44
N PRO A 49 17.94 10.86 4.66
CA PRO A 49 17.60 9.72 3.81
C PRO A 49 16.11 9.54 3.52
N VAL A 50 15.26 9.99 4.47
CA VAL A 50 13.79 9.92 4.38
C VAL A 50 13.15 10.90 3.38
N LEU A 51 13.91 11.84 2.82
CA LEU A 51 13.41 12.91 1.94
C LEU A 51 13.89 12.77 0.49
N ASN A 52 14.29 11.57 0.05
CA ASN A 52 14.66 11.33 -1.35
C ASN A 52 13.48 11.61 -2.29
N ASP A 53 13.71 12.41 -3.32
CA ASP A 53 12.69 12.72 -4.31
C ASP A 53 12.32 11.49 -5.15
N PRO A 54 11.04 11.30 -5.51
CA PRO A 54 10.61 10.21 -6.36
C PRO A 54 11.33 10.25 -7.71
N VAL A 55 11.73 9.08 -8.18
CA VAL A 55 12.29 8.93 -9.53
C VAL A 55 11.15 8.71 -10.53
N ASP A 56 10.84 9.72 -11.33
CA ASP A 56 9.91 9.61 -12.46
C ASP A 56 10.67 9.11 -13.71
N VAL A 57 10.59 7.80 -13.95
CA VAL A 57 11.27 7.15 -15.09
C VAL A 57 10.73 7.64 -16.44
N SER A 58 9.48 8.13 -16.48
CA SER A 58 8.89 8.61 -17.74
C SER A 58 9.63 9.82 -18.33
N GLN A 59 10.31 10.60 -17.48
CA GLN A 59 11.11 11.75 -17.93
C GLN A 59 12.29 11.33 -18.81
N ASP A 60 12.91 10.17 -18.56
CA ASP A 60 13.97 9.64 -19.40
C ASP A 60 13.48 9.36 -20.83
N PHE A 61 12.22 8.96 -20.99
CA PHE A 61 11.58 8.71 -22.29
C PHE A 61 11.10 9.96 -23.02
N GLN A 62 11.20 11.15 -22.42
CA GLN A 62 10.84 12.43 -23.05
C GLN A 62 12.05 13.17 -23.63
N ARG A 63 13.27 12.76 -23.31
CA ARG A 63 14.49 13.45 -23.70
C ARG A 63 14.86 13.19 -25.17
N MET A 64 15.28 14.24 -25.86
CA MET A 64 15.61 14.21 -27.28
C MET A 64 16.87 13.41 -27.60
N GLU A 65 17.81 13.43 -26.66
CA GLU A 65 19.16 12.83 -26.83
C GLU A 65 19.19 11.30 -26.66
N GLN A 66 18.08 10.70 -26.18
CA GLN A 66 18.01 9.25 -25.96
C GLN A 66 17.90 8.47 -27.28
N VAL A 67 18.49 7.29 -27.32
CA VAL A 67 18.29 6.33 -28.42
C VAL A 67 17.16 5.37 -28.02
N TYR A 68 16.14 5.27 -28.87
CA TYR A 68 14.94 4.46 -28.66
C TYR A 68 14.97 3.20 -29.50
N PHE A 69 14.54 2.10 -28.93
CA PHE A 69 14.32 0.83 -29.61
C PHE A 69 12.89 0.38 -29.36
N VAL A 70 12.19 0.05 -30.43
CA VAL A 70 10.76 -0.31 -30.39
C VAL A 70 10.59 -1.72 -30.94
N GLY A 71 9.84 -2.56 -30.27
CA GLY A 71 9.53 -3.92 -30.72
C GLY A 71 8.80 -3.89 -32.06
N GLY A 72 9.42 -4.39 -33.12
CA GLY A 72 8.93 -4.35 -34.49
C GLY A 72 8.26 -5.64 -34.91
N LYS A 73 8.99 -6.74 -35.02
CA LYS A 73 8.45 -8.04 -35.40
C LYS A 73 9.14 -9.23 -34.73
N VAL A 74 8.42 -10.32 -34.65
CA VAL A 74 8.95 -11.63 -34.22
C VAL A 74 9.83 -12.20 -35.34
N THR A 75 11.05 -12.56 -35.02
CA THR A 75 11.98 -13.22 -35.96
C THR A 75 12.02 -14.73 -35.74
N ASP A 76 11.86 -15.17 -34.51
CA ASP A 76 11.79 -16.56 -34.09
C ASP A 76 10.85 -16.70 -32.88
N PHE A 77 10.06 -17.76 -32.83
CA PHE A 77 9.20 -18.05 -31.70
C PHE A 77 8.79 -19.52 -31.65
N ASN A 78 9.05 -20.13 -30.53
CA ASN A 78 8.59 -21.47 -30.22
C ASN A 78 7.35 -21.45 -29.31
N PRO A 79 6.14 -21.75 -29.86
CA PRO A 79 4.90 -21.68 -29.09
C PRO A 79 4.86 -22.65 -27.88
N ALA A 80 5.54 -23.79 -27.92
CA ALA A 80 5.53 -24.76 -26.83
C ALA A 80 6.35 -24.29 -25.64
N THR A 81 7.45 -23.55 -25.87
CA THR A 81 8.28 -23.00 -24.81
C THR A 81 7.91 -21.56 -24.43
N GLY A 82 7.23 -20.84 -25.33
CA GLY A 82 6.95 -19.42 -25.20
C GLY A 82 8.19 -18.54 -25.34
N GLN A 83 9.31 -19.08 -25.81
CA GLN A 83 10.55 -18.36 -26.02
C GLN A 83 10.66 -17.89 -27.47
N GLY A 84 11.24 -16.71 -27.67
CA GLY A 84 11.43 -16.17 -29.01
C GLY A 84 12.42 -15.00 -29.04
N ALA A 85 12.50 -14.41 -30.23
CA ALA A 85 13.33 -13.24 -30.49
C ALA A 85 12.53 -12.17 -31.24
N LEU A 86 12.69 -10.93 -30.80
CA LEU A 86 12.12 -9.74 -31.42
C LEU A 86 13.22 -8.95 -32.13
N ARG A 87 12.92 -8.50 -33.34
CA ARG A 87 13.68 -7.42 -33.94
C ARG A 87 13.19 -6.09 -33.38
N TRP A 88 14.12 -5.26 -32.97
CA TRP A 88 13.87 -3.95 -32.41
C TRP A 88 14.24 -2.89 -33.39
N ASP A 89 13.27 -2.15 -33.88
CA ASP A 89 13.49 -1.02 -34.78
C ASP A 89 14.00 0.18 -33.99
N ARG A 90 15.02 0.85 -34.54
CA ARG A 90 15.58 2.05 -33.92
C ARG A 90 14.74 3.28 -34.22
N TYR A 91 14.44 4.05 -33.17
CA TYR A 91 13.67 5.30 -33.22
C TYR A 91 14.44 6.45 -32.57
N GLN A 92 14.10 7.67 -32.97
CA GLN A 92 14.64 8.89 -32.41
C GLN A 92 13.50 9.91 -32.24
N ARG A 93 13.59 10.74 -31.19
CA ARG A 93 12.71 11.89 -31.07
C ARG A 93 13.18 12.99 -31.99
N GLY A 94 12.27 13.55 -32.72
CA GLY A 94 12.48 14.69 -33.62
C GLY A 94 11.52 15.81 -33.28
N THR A 95 11.83 17.00 -33.76
CA THR A 95 10.93 18.14 -33.69
C THR A 95 10.28 18.36 -35.05
N THR A 96 8.99 18.63 -35.03
CA THR A 96 8.20 18.99 -36.21
C THR A 96 7.51 20.33 -35.95
N LEU A 97 7.65 21.26 -36.86
CA LEU A 97 6.87 22.50 -36.81
C LEU A 97 5.48 22.20 -37.39
N SER A 98 4.45 22.31 -36.53
CA SER A 98 3.08 22.12 -36.92
C SER A 98 2.29 23.36 -36.52
N PHE A 99 1.68 23.99 -37.53
CA PHE A 99 1.01 25.28 -37.37
C PHE A 99 1.95 26.32 -36.75
N ASN A 100 1.72 26.73 -35.51
CA ASN A 100 2.53 27.73 -34.82
C ASN A 100 3.29 27.16 -33.61
N LYS A 101 3.45 25.85 -33.53
CA LYS A 101 4.16 25.21 -32.41
C LYS A 101 5.14 24.16 -32.89
N VAL A 102 6.12 23.89 -32.02
CA VAL A 102 7.06 22.78 -32.20
C VAL A 102 6.51 21.56 -31.46
N ASP A 103 6.24 20.50 -32.18
CA ASP A 103 5.83 19.22 -31.62
C ASP A 103 7.03 18.27 -31.60
N VAL A 104 7.11 17.45 -30.55
CA VAL A 104 8.12 16.39 -30.42
C VAL A 104 7.48 15.07 -30.85
N THR A 105 8.05 14.46 -31.87
CA THR A 105 7.55 13.19 -32.42
C THR A 105 8.61 12.09 -32.30
N LEU A 106 8.15 10.84 -32.21
CA LEU A 106 9.01 9.66 -32.25
C LEU A 106 9.01 9.12 -33.69
N GLY A 107 10.14 9.27 -34.41
CA GLY A 107 10.30 8.81 -35.77
C GLY A 107 11.32 7.68 -35.88
N LYS A 108 11.21 6.86 -36.96
CA LYS A 108 12.19 5.81 -37.23
C LYS A 108 13.57 6.41 -37.47
N GLY A 109 14.60 5.91 -36.80
CA GLY A 109 15.98 6.39 -36.91
C GLY A 109 16.57 6.12 -38.27
N LYS A 110 17.44 7.02 -38.74
CA LYS A 110 18.11 6.90 -40.05
C LYS A 110 19.42 6.08 -40.00
N GLY A 111 19.83 5.62 -38.82
CA GLY A 111 21.05 4.83 -38.62
C GLY A 111 22.35 5.62 -38.58
N THR A 112 22.27 6.94 -38.68
CA THR A 112 23.44 7.85 -38.68
C THR A 112 23.51 8.73 -37.43
N GLU A 113 22.61 8.53 -36.49
CA GLU A 113 22.51 9.32 -35.26
C GLU A 113 23.65 9.04 -34.30
N PHE A 114 24.10 10.08 -33.64
CA PHE A 114 25.06 9.98 -32.55
C PHE A 114 24.29 9.92 -31.19
N PRO A 115 24.79 9.18 -30.23
CA PRO A 115 25.98 8.33 -30.22
C PRO A 115 25.81 7.09 -31.10
N GLY A 116 26.90 6.67 -31.73
CA GLY A 116 26.96 5.43 -32.49
C GLY A 116 26.39 4.27 -31.65
N THR A 117 25.77 3.32 -32.31
CA THR A 117 25.11 2.24 -31.62
C THR A 117 26.07 1.17 -31.15
N GLU A 118 25.82 0.67 -29.98
CA GLU A 118 26.40 -0.55 -29.40
C GLU A 118 25.84 -1.81 -30.11
N TYR A 119 24.77 -1.62 -30.87
CA TYR A 119 24.03 -2.65 -31.60
C TYR A 119 24.06 -2.34 -33.10
N ASP A 120 23.79 -3.36 -33.89
CA ASP A 120 23.30 -3.16 -35.23
C ASP A 120 22.06 -2.27 -35.22
N GLN A 121 21.71 -1.71 -36.37
CA GLN A 121 20.63 -0.74 -36.51
C GLN A 121 19.30 -1.25 -35.94
N ASP A 122 18.99 -2.54 -36.16
CA ASP A 122 17.78 -3.23 -35.70
C ASP A 122 18.18 -4.51 -34.95
N PRO A 123 18.53 -4.43 -33.66
CA PRO A 123 18.98 -5.60 -32.91
C PRO A 123 17.86 -6.65 -32.72
N VAL A 124 18.24 -7.93 -32.71
CA VAL A 124 17.36 -9.05 -32.41
C VAL A 124 17.65 -9.53 -31.01
N LEU A 125 16.67 -9.39 -30.10
CA LEU A 125 16.83 -9.63 -28.68
C LEU A 125 15.76 -10.60 -28.15
N PRO A 126 16.07 -11.36 -27.07
CA PRO A 126 15.16 -12.37 -26.56
C PRO A 126 13.93 -11.79 -25.88
N PHE A 127 12.79 -12.44 -26.12
CA PHE A 127 11.55 -12.24 -25.37
C PHE A 127 10.89 -13.56 -25.01
N SER A 128 9.94 -13.54 -24.07
CA SER A 128 9.14 -14.73 -23.75
C SER A 128 7.71 -14.38 -23.33
N ILE A 129 6.79 -15.28 -23.66
CA ILE A 129 5.43 -15.33 -23.12
C ILE A 129 5.27 -16.71 -22.48
N THR A 130 5.08 -16.75 -21.18
CA THR A 130 4.91 -18.00 -20.42
C THR A 130 3.66 -17.94 -19.55
N PHE A 131 3.13 -19.12 -19.20
CA PHE A 131 1.88 -19.25 -18.47
C PHE A 131 2.17 -19.83 -17.08
N VAL A 132 1.63 -19.19 -16.04
CA VAL A 132 1.86 -19.53 -14.63
C VAL A 132 0.68 -20.29 -14.05
N SER A 133 -0.52 -19.95 -14.51
CA SER A 133 -1.79 -20.60 -14.18
C SER A 133 -2.75 -20.44 -15.37
N PRO A 134 -3.96 -21.01 -15.34
CA PRO A 134 -4.98 -20.73 -16.38
C PRO A 134 -5.40 -19.26 -16.49
N ARG A 135 -4.99 -18.40 -15.52
CA ARG A 135 -5.34 -16.97 -15.44
C ARG A 135 -4.13 -16.04 -15.53
N THR A 136 -2.92 -16.55 -15.34
CA THR A 136 -1.72 -15.73 -15.17
C THR A 136 -0.72 -15.96 -16.29
N VAL A 137 -0.41 -14.88 -17.00
CA VAL A 137 0.54 -14.82 -18.11
C VAL A 137 1.74 -13.97 -17.71
N ARG A 138 2.95 -14.42 -18.01
CA ARG A 138 4.17 -13.66 -17.81
C ARG A 138 4.77 -13.26 -19.14
N LEU A 139 5.00 -11.97 -19.36
CA LEU A 139 5.60 -11.41 -20.54
C LEU A 139 6.94 -10.74 -20.16
N ARG A 140 8.03 -11.13 -20.84
CA ARG A 140 9.36 -10.60 -20.57
C ARG A 140 10.12 -10.27 -21.85
N PHE A 141 10.98 -9.26 -21.77
CA PHE A 141 12.06 -9.07 -22.71
C PHE A 141 13.35 -8.59 -22.03
N ASN A 142 14.48 -8.82 -22.68
CA ASN A 142 15.78 -8.33 -22.24
C ASN A 142 16.30 -7.31 -23.27
N THR A 143 16.87 -6.22 -22.79
CA THR A 143 17.50 -5.20 -23.65
C THR A 143 18.91 -5.60 -24.09
N ARG A 144 19.41 -6.73 -23.59
CA ARG A 144 20.69 -7.33 -23.97
C ARG A 144 20.45 -8.71 -24.62
N ASN A 145 21.35 -9.14 -25.46
CA ASN A 145 21.34 -10.51 -25.99
C ASN A 145 21.84 -11.50 -24.91
N ALA A 146 21.01 -11.65 -23.86
CA ALA A 146 21.27 -12.54 -22.75
C ALA A 146 19.98 -13.33 -22.41
N PRO A 147 20.09 -14.56 -21.91
CA PRO A 147 18.91 -15.36 -21.56
C PRO A 147 18.03 -14.67 -20.53
N LEU A 148 16.71 -14.90 -20.63
CA LEU A 148 15.73 -14.51 -19.63
C LEU A 148 15.75 -15.54 -18.50
N GLY A 149 16.62 -15.34 -17.50
CA GLY A 149 16.76 -16.26 -16.36
C GLY A 149 15.62 -16.10 -15.33
N ASP A 150 15.33 -17.19 -14.59
CA ASP A 150 14.41 -17.19 -13.45
C ASP A 150 15.23 -17.14 -12.15
N GLY A 151 15.86 -16.00 -11.87
CA GLY A 151 16.59 -15.77 -10.63
C GLY A 151 15.65 -15.75 -9.41
N ALA A 152 16.19 -16.12 -8.23
CA ALA A 152 15.44 -16.00 -6.97
C ALA A 152 15.03 -14.54 -6.72
N SER A 153 13.76 -14.32 -6.40
CA SER A 153 13.21 -12.99 -6.11
C SER A 153 12.58 -12.96 -4.74
N LEU A 154 12.93 -11.97 -3.93
CA LEU A 154 12.29 -11.75 -2.64
C LEU A 154 10.82 -11.32 -2.77
N MET A 155 10.43 -10.77 -3.89
CA MET A 155 9.04 -10.34 -4.15
C MET A 155 8.10 -11.53 -4.38
N LEU A 156 8.62 -12.69 -4.74
CA LEU A 156 7.85 -13.90 -5.02
C LEU A 156 7.89 -14.87 -3.82
N ALA A 157 6.84 -15.67 -3.67
CA ALA A 157 6.73 -16.67 -2.62
C ALA A 157 7.66 -17.87 -2.85
N GLY A 158 8.05 -18.10 -4.10
CA GLY A 158 8.90 -19.21 -4.51
C GLY A 158 9.17 -19.17 -6.02
N PRO A 159 9.68 -20.24 -6.60
CA PRO A 159 9.86 -20.37 -8.04
C PRO A 159 8.53 -20.18 -8.78
N VAL A 160 8.58 -19.51 -9.93
CA VAL A 160 7.39 -19.31 -10.76
C VAL A 160 6.94 -20.64 -11.35
N ALA A 161 5.69 -21.02 -11.09
CA ALA A 161 5.11 -22.23 -11.66
C ALA A 161 4.98 -22.09 -13.18
N ARG A 162 4.89 -23.24 -13.86
CA ARG A 162 4.58 -23.29 -15.28
C ARG A 162 3.28 -24.07 -15.48
N ASP A 163 2.31 -23.45 -16.17
CA ASP A 163 1.05 -24.07 -16.56
C ASP A 163 1.09 -24.47 -18.04
N ASN A 164 0.81 -25.72 -18.31
CA ASN A 164 0.75 -26.29 -19.66
C ASN A 164 -0.71 -26.58 -20.12
N SER A 165 -1.72 -26.08 -19.40
CA SER A 165 -3.14 -26.33 -19.72
C SER A 165 -3.66 -25.47 -20.89
N TRP A 166 -2.92 -24.44 -21.29
CA TRP A 166 -3.28 -23.57 -22.39
C TRP A 166 -3.20 -24.27 -23.74
N ARG A 167 -4.29 -24.25 -24.50
CA ARG A 167 -4.31 -24.74 -25.89
C ARG A 167 -3.66 -23.73 -26.80
N VAL A 168 -2.84 -24.20 -27.72
CA VAL A 168 -2.08 -23.38 -28.66
C VAL A 168 -2.57 -23.60 -30.08
N GLU A 169 -2.86 -22.53 -30.80
CA GLU A 169 -3.11 -22.49 -32.21
C GLU A 169 -2.15 -21.52 -32.89
N GLN A 170 -1.57 -21.89 -34.02
CA GLN A 170 -0.58 -21.07 -34.71
C GLN A 170 -0.93 -20.92 -36.18
N THR A 171 -0.77 -19.68 -36.66
CA THR A 171 -0.78 -19.32 -38.08
C THR A 171 0.56 -18.70 -38.49
N ASP A 172 0.70 -18.35 -39.77
CA ASP A 172 1.86 -17.58 -40.21
C ASP A 172 1.92 -16.18 -39.55
N LYS A 173 0.76 -15.60 -39.21
CA LYS A 173 0.62 -14.23 -38.71
C LYS A 173 0.62 -14.13 -37.18
N ASP A 174 0.15 -15.17 -36.48
CA ASP A 174 -0.07 -15.11 -35.04
C ASP A 174 0.08 -16.46 -34.35
N VAL A 175 0.12 -16.40 -33.01
CA VAL A 175 0.00 -17.54 -32.10
C VAL A 175 -1.05 -17.20 -31.06
N THR A 176 -2.04 -18.05 -30.91
CA THR A 176 -3.14 -17.89 -29.95
C THR A 176 -3.10 -18.96 -28.89
N TYR A 177 -3.14 -18.54 -27.63
CA TYR A 177 -3.23 -19.39 -26.46
C TYR A 177 -4.60 -19.22 -25.82
N THR A 178 -5.28 -20.32 -25.49
CA THR A 178 -6.63 -20.31 -24.91
C THR A 178 -6.70 -21.15 -23.65
N SER A 179 -7.24 -20.58 -22.58
CA SER A 179 -7.56 -21.26 -21.32
C SER A 179 -9.05 -21.13 -20.97
N ALA A 180 -9.45 -21.69 -19.82
CA ALA A 180 -10.80 -21.48 -19.29
C ALA A 180 -11.07 -20.03 -18.86
N ALA A 181 -10.02 -19.25 -18.55
CA ALA A 181 -10.16 -17.88 -18.06
C ALA A 181 -10.07 -16.81 -19.16
N GLY A 182 -9.52 -17.15 -20.32
CA GLY A 182 -9.38 -16.19 -21.40
C GLY A 182 -8.46 -16.65 -22.52
N ARG A 183 -8.08 -15.69 -23.35
CA ARG A 183 -7.26 -15.93 -24.53
C ARG A 183 -6.15 -14.88 -24.63
N VAL A 184 -4.96 -15.30 -25.04
CA VAL A 184 -3.81 -14.44 -25.33
C VAL A 184 -3.39 -14.66 -26.77
N ARG A 185 -3.33 -13.60 -27.56
CA ARG A 185 -2.92 -13.64 -28.97
C ARG A 185 -1.64 -12.85 -29.16
N LEU A 186 -0.62 -13.51 -29.65
CA LEU A 186 0.64 -12.92 -30.08
C LEU A 186 0.57 -12.69 -31.59
N VAL A 187 0.53 -11.44 -32.03
CA VAL A 187 0.66 -11.06 -33.43
C VAL A 187 2.15 -10.86 -33.74
N LYS A 188 2.63 -11.43 -34.86
CA LYS A 188 4.06 -11.48 -35.16
C LYS A 188 4.59 -10.22 -35.88
N ASP A 189 3.78 -9.58 -36.73
CA ASP A 189 4.17 -8.41 -37.54
C ASP A 189 2.95 -7.53 -37.88
N PRO A 190 2.85 -6.25 -37.43
CA PRO A 190 3.67 -5.68 -36.37
C PRO A 190 3.46 -6.38 -35.04
N TRP A 191 4.53 -6.59 -34.31
CA TRP A 191 4.46 -7.32 -33.04
C TRP A 191 3.60 -6.62 -32.01
N HIS A 192 2.63 -7.35 -31.44
CA HIS A 192 1.86 -6.96 -30.25
C HIS A 192 1.20 -8.16 -29.61
N VAL A 193 0.75 -7.98 -28.35
CA VAL A 193 0.05 -9.01 -27.58
C VAL A 193 -1.32 -8.49 -27.19
N GLU A 194 -2.34 -9.30 -27.41
CA GLU A 194 -3.74 -9.02 -27.11
C GLU A 194 -4.22 -9.96 -26.00
N PHE A 195 -4.99 -9.43 -25.05
CA PHE A 195 -5.56 -10.17 -23.91
C PHE A 195 -7.08 -10.11 -23.96
N TYR A 196 -7.72 -11.25 -23.88
CA TYR A 196 -9.17 -11.41 -23.96
C TYR A 196 -9.71 -12.15 -22.76
N ASP A 197 -10.93 -11.85 -22.34
CA ASP A 197 -11.69 -12.65 -21.37
C ASP A 197 -12.21 -13.97 -21.95
N GLY A 198 -12.86 -14.77 -21.10
CA GLY A 198 -13.45 -16.06 -21.49
C GLY A 198 -14.62 -15.95 -22.49
N GLN A 199 -15.21 -14.76 -22.66
CA GLN A 199 -16.26 -14.46 -23.61
C GLN A 199 -15.71 -13.93 -24.95
N GLY A 200 -14.40 -13.75 -25.05
CA GLY A 200 -13.75 -13.26 -26.27
C GLY A 200 -13.76 -11.73 -26.42
N ARG A 201 -14.09 -10.97 -25.37
CA ARG A 201 -13.99 -9.52 -25.34
C ARG A 201 -12.52 -9.13 -25.14
N LEU A 202 -12.00 -8.20 -25.96
CA LEU A 202 -10.67 -7.63 -25.78
C LEU A 202 -10.63 -6.83 -24.47
N LEU A 203 -9.70 -7.20 -23.57
CA LEU A 203 -9.48 -6.52 -22.32
C LEU A 203 -8.48 -5.38 -22.50
N THR A 204 -7.31 -5.70 -23.06
CA THR A 204 -6.24 -4.75 -23.38
C THR A 204 -5.30 -5.36 -24.43
N ARG A 205 -4.45 -4.54 -25.04
CA ARG A 205 -3.35 -4.97 -25.92
C ARG A 205 -2.17 -4.04 -25.78
N THR A 206 -0.98 -4.51 -26.12
CA THR A 206 0.19 -3.65 -26.25
C THR A 206 0.08 -2.78 -27.49
N GLN A 207 0.63 -1.55 -27.43
CA GLN A 207 0.69 -0.64 -28.56
C GLN A 207 1.80 -1.03 -29.52
N THR A 208 1.67 -0.59 -30.79
CA THR A 208 2.72 -0.70 -31.80
C THR A 208 3.07 0.67 -32.34
N ALA A 209 4.27 0.83 -32.93
CA ALA A 209 4.66 2.07 -33.59
C ALA A 209 3.85 2.35 -34.88
N GLY A 210 3.15 1.36 -35.42
CA GLY A 210 2.29 1.46 -36.61
C GLY A 210 0.82 1.70 -36.33
N ASP A 211 0.42 1.85 -35.06
CA ASP A 211 -0.98 2.12 -34.73
C ASP A 211 -1.40 3.48 -35.29
N PRO A 212 -2.53 3.54 -36.01
CA PRO A 212 -2.98 4.77 -36.62
C PRO A 212 -3.36 5.84 -35.60
N ALA A 213 -3.14 7.07 -35.98
CA ALA A 213 -3.69 8.27 -35.37
C ALA A 213 -3.20 8.65 -34.00
N THR A 214 -1.91 8.95 -33.87
CA THR A 214 -1.56 9.83 -32.79
C THR A 214 -0.60 10.91 -33.28
N TYR A 215 -1.00 12.16 -33.17
CA TYR A 215 -0.07 13.30 -33.20
C TYR A 215 1.07 13.12 -32.19
N PHE A 216 0.80 12.36 -31.12
CA PHE A 216 1.77 11.99 -30.10
C PHE A 216 1.73 10.48 -29.99
N THR A 217 2.69 9.82 -30.55
CA THR A 217 2.80 8.37 -30.43
C THR A 217 3.14 8.04 -28.97
N PRO A 218 2.27 7.32 -28.23
CA PRO A 218 2.66 6.78 -26.92
C PRO A 218 3.88 5.91 -27.11
N VAL A 219 4.69 5.79 -26.09
CA VAL A 219 5.85 4.90 -26.12
C VAL A 219 5.34 3.47 -26.25
N PRO A 220 5.48 2.77 -27.38
CA PRO A 220 5.08 1.38 -27.49
C PRO A 220 5.98 0.49 -26.62
N PHE A 221 5.89 -0.82 -26.82
CA PHE A 221 6.80 -1.75 -26.17
C PHE A 221 8.23 -1.47 -26.59
N SER A 222 9.03 -0.88 -25.67
CA SER A 222 10.28 -0.21 -26.05
C SER A 222 11.31 -0.20 -24.91
N PHE A 223 12.54 0.10 -25.28
CA PHE A 223 13.56 0.50 -24.33
C PHE A 223 14.36 1.69 -24.86
N ILE A 224 14.99 2.40 -23.95
CA ILE A 224 15.97 3.44 -24.28
C ILE A 224 17.35 3.06 -23.79
N ARG A 225 18.35 3.60 -24.46
CA ARG A 225 19.71 3.72 -23.95
C ARG A 225 19.97 5.19 -23.65
N ARG A 226 20.20 5.48 -22.39
CA ARG A 226 20.41 6.85 -21.92
C ARG A 226 21.73 7.40 -22.43
N ALA A 227 21.72 8.65 -22.89
CA ALA A 227 22.92 9.31 -23.36
C ALA A 227 23.90 9.66 -22.22
N GLN A 228 23.39 9.85 -21.00
CA GLN A 228 24.16 10.34 -19.86
C GLN A 228 25.07 9.25 -19.24
N ASP A 229 24.59 8.03 -19.12
CA ASP A 229 25.24 6.95 -18.36
C ASP A 229 25.18 5.60 -19.07
N LEU A 230 24.63 5.57 -20.29
CA LEU A 230 24.43 4.37 -21.11
C LEU A 230 23.52 3.31 -20.46
N ALA A 231 22.89 3.62 -19.32
CA ALA A 231 21.93 2.75 -18.67
C ALA A 231 20.68 2.57 -19.55
N ARG A 232 20.06 1.42 -19.44
CA ARG A 232 18.84 1.09 -20.17
C ARG A 232 17.63 1.23 -19.27
N ARG A 233 16.52 1.64 -19.86
CA ARG A 233 15.20 1.74 -19.23
C ARG A 233 14.18 1.12 -20.15
N THR A 234 13.17 0.47 -19.60
CA THR A 234 12.15 -0.22 -20.39
C THR A 234 10.78 0.43 -20.22
N ALA A 235 9.93 0.33 -21.24
CA ALA A 235 8.56 0.80 -21.18
C ALA A 235 7.64 -0.04 -22.06
N ALA A 236 6.34 -0.04 -21.70
CA ALA A 236 5.29 -0.64 -22.50
C ALA A 236 3.98 0.15 -22.33
N ALA A 237 3.35 0.50 -23.44
CA ALA A 237 2.02 1.08 -23.44
C ALA A 237 0.96 0.02 -23.74
N PHE A 238 -0.10 0.04 -22.97
CA PHE A 238 -1.28 -0.83 -23.10
C PHE A 238 -2.53 0.01 -23.36
N GLN A 239 -3.42 -0.50 -24.17
CA GLN A 239 -4.66 0.19 -24.48
C GLN A 239 -5.57 0.27 -23.25
N LEU A 240 -6.15 1.45 -23.00
CA LEU A 240 -7.24 1.70 -22.06
C LEU A 240 -8.55 1.92 -22.78
N SER A 241 -9.64 1.35 -22.28
CA SER A 241 -10.99 1.69 -22.72
C SER A 241 -11.45 3.01 -22.13
N HIS A 242 -12.42 3.67 -22.76
CA HIS A 242 -12.88 5.01 -22.39
C HIS A 242 -13.49 5.09 -20.97
N ASP A 243 -14.13 4.03 -20.52
CA ASP A 243 -14.84 3.91 -19.24
C ASP A 243 -14.06 3.17 -18.14
N GLU A 244 -12.86 2.69 -18.46
CA GLU A 244 -12.03 1.86 -17.60
C GLU A 244 -11.54 2.61 -16.37
N LYS A 245 -11.62 1.95 -15.21
CA LYS A 245 -11.10 2.41 -13.94
C LYS A 245 -9.90 1.57 -13.53
N ILE A 246 -8.94 2.19 -12.86
CA ILE A 246 -7.70 1.55 -12.43
C ILE A 246 -7.55 1.71 -10.91
N PHE A 247 -7.20 0.62 -10.23
CA PHE A 247 -7.09 0.55 -8.77
C PHE A 247 -5.79 -0.12 -8.33
N GLY A 248 -5.37 0.12 -7.08
CA GLY A 248 -4.16 -0.47 -6.52
C GLY A 248 -2.99 0.50 -6.47
N THR A 249 -1.79 0.07 -6.85
CA THR A 249 -0.49 0.78 -6.78
C THR A 249 0.08 0.95 -5.37
N GLY A 250 -0.39 0.19 -4.38
CA GLY A 250 0.04 0.29 -2.99
C GLY A 250 -0.85 1.20 -2.16
N GLU A 251 -0.32 1.69 -1.03
CA GLU A 251 -1.02 2.62 -0.15
C GLU A 251 -0.97 4.04 -0.71
N SER A 252 -1.89 4.34 -1.59
CA SER A 252 -1.98 5.65 -2.24
C SER A 252 -3.10 6.49 -1.63
N PHE A 253 -2.74 7.65 -1.10
CA PHE A 253 -3.64 8.56 -0.38
C PHE A 253 -4.46 9.45 -1.31
N THR A 254 -4.13 9.52 -2.60
CA THR A 254 -4.88 10.22 -3.64
C THR A 254 -6.17 9.48 -4.00
N ARG A 255 -6.89 9.90 -5.04
CA ARG A 255 -8.13 9.25 -5.46
C ARG A 255 -7.94 7.75 -5.65
N LEU A 256 -8.94 6.97 -5.26
CA LEU A 256 -8.89 5.49 -5.35
C LEU A 256 -8.77 5.03 -6.82
N ASP A 257 -9.58 5.61 -7.73
CA ASP A 257 -9.41 5.44 -9.17
C ASP A 257 -8.18 6.20 -9.67
N LYS A 258 -7.21 5.47 -10.22
CA LYS A 258 -5.95 6.02 -10.75
C LYS A 258 -6.03 6.50 -12.19
N ARG A 259 -7.16 6.29 -12.88
CA ARG A 259 -7.34 6.82 -14.25
C ARG A 259 -7.09 8.33 -14.29
N GLY A 260 -6.32 8.80 -15.26
CA GLY A 260 -5.89 10.18 -15.40
C GLY A 260 -4.80 10.62 -14.42
N GLN A 261 -4.16 9.69 -13.69
CA GLN A 261 -3.05 9.97 -12.80
C GLN A 261 -1.73 9.38 -13.35
N LYS A 262 -0.63 10.01 -12.98
CA LYS A 262 0.70 9.43 -13.08
C LYS A 262 1.11 9.02 -11.66
N VAL A 263 1.52 7.78 -11.47
CA VAL A 263 1.88 7.22 -10.18
C VAL A 263 3.31 6.72 -10.21
N ASN A 264 4.16 7.28 -9.36
CA ASN A 264 5.54 6.83 -9.18
C ASN A 264 5.57 5.81 -8.05
N ALA A 265 5.79 4.54 -8.39
CA ALA A 265 6.04 3.51 -7.39
C ALA A 265 7.48 3.65 -6.88
N TRP A 266 7.62 4.50 -5.88
CA TRP A 266 8.85 4.89 -5.21
C TRP A 266 8.57 5.03 -3.72
N THR A 267 9.32 4.29 -2.89
CA THR A 267 9.15 4.31 -1.44
C THR A 267 9.65 5.64 -0.89
N ARG A 268 8.73 6.41 -0.29
CA ARG A 268 9.04 7.73 0.28
C ARG A 268 8.14 8.01 1.48
N ASP A 269 8.66 8.81 2.43
CA ASP A 269 7.87 9.35 3.52
C ASP A 269 6.70 10.18 2.99
N GLY A 270 5.49 9.75 3.31
CA GLY A 270 4.24 10.39 2.92
C GLY A 270 3.63 11.21 4.05
N MET A 271 4.44 11.77 4.95
CA MET A 271 4.00 12.53 6.13
C MET A 271 2.83 13.47 5.82
N GLY A 272 1.85 13.47 6.69
CA GLY A 272 0.58 14.16 6.50
C GLY A 272 -0.49 13.33 5.81
N VAL A 273 -0.12 12.31 5.03
CA VAL A 273 -0.94 11.34 4.27
C VAL A 273 -2.00 11.97 3.36
N GLN A 274 -1.72 13.12 2.77
CA GLN A 274 -2.60 13.86 1.87
C GLN A 274 -1.95 14.18 0.52
N ASN A 275 -0.78 13.59 0.24
CA ASN A 275 0.03 13.83 -0.95
C ASN A 275 0.16 12.57 -1.81
N GLU A 276 0.94 12.66 -2.89
CA GLU A 276 1.20 11.54 -3.80
C GLU A 276 2.29 10.57 -3.32
N PHE A 277 3.01 10.90 -2.24
CA PHE A 277 4.08 10.07 -1.72
C PHE A 277 3.53 8.86 -0.98
N MET A 278 4.24 7.75 -1.08
CA MET A 278 3.78 6.47 -0.54
C MET A 278 4.87 5.81 0.31
N TYR A 279 4.53 5.49 1.56
CA TYR A 279 5.35 4.59 2.38
C TYR A 279 5.43 3.18 1.78
N LYS A 280 4.37 2.76 1.10
CA LYS A 280 4.16 1.39 0.62
C LYS A 280 3.66 1.37 -0.82
N PRO A 281 4.45 1.85 -1.79
CA PRO A 281 4.11 1.68 -3.19
C PRO A 281 4.25 0.20 -3.58
N ILE A 282 3.32 -0.28 -4.38
CA ILE A 282 3.33 -1.66 -4.89
C ILE A 282 3.15 -1.58 -6.42
N PRO A 283 4.06 -2.14 -7.23
CA PRO A 283 3.97 -2.05 -8.68
C PRO A 283 2.93 -3.03 -9.26
N PHE A 284 1.71 -2.97 -8.74
CA PHE A 284 0.58 -3.82 -9.09
C PHE A 284 -0.71 -2.99 -9.16
N PHE A 285 -1.52 -3.23 -10.18
CA PHE A 285 -2.83 -2.61 -10.33
C PHE A 285 -3.88 -3.58 -10.86
N LEU A 286 -5.16 -3.22 -10.68
CA LEU A 286 -6.35 -3.90 -11.20
C LEU A 286 -7.12 -2.95 -12.11
N SER A 287 -7.72 -3.52 -13.15
CA SER A 287 -8.63 -2.82 -14.07
C SER A 287 -10.07 -3.29 -13.87
N SER A 288 -11.02 -2.37 -13.98
CA SER A 288 -12.46 -2.68 -14.01
C SER A 288 -12.89 -3.53 -15.23
N ARG A 289 -11.99 -3.71 -16.19
CA ARG A 289 -12.27 -4.57 -17.38
C ARG A 289 -11.98 -6.05 -17.16
N GLY A 290 -11.50 -6.44 -15.99
CA GLY A 290 -11.24 -7.85 -15.67
C GLY A 290 -9.82 -8.30 -15.98
N TYR A 291 -8.83 -7.44 -15.76
CA TYR A 291 -7.43 -7.80 -15.75
C TYR A 291 -6.64 -7.03 -14.68
N GLY A 292 -5.49 -7.52 -14.32
CA GLY A 292 -4.52 -6.84 -13.48
C GLY A 292 -3.12 -7.06 -13.96
N MET A 293 -2.18 -6.22 -13.53
CA MET A 293 -0.78 -6.34 -13.91
C MET A 293 0.15 -6.12 -12.72
N PHE A 294 1.18 -6.96 -12.62
CA PHE A 294 2.27 -6.84 -11.66
C PHE A 294 3.59 -6.66 -12.40
N VAL A 295 4.25 -5.52 -12.19
CA VAL A 295 5.59 -5.26 -12.73
C VAL A 295 6.62 -5.82 -11.76
N HIS A 296 7.29 -6.89 -12.17
CA HIS A 296 8.21 -7.64 -11.32
C HIS A 296 9.61 -7.02 -11.33
N THR A 297 9.74 -5.88 -10.70
CA THR A 297 11.03 -5.18 -10.50
C THR A 297 11.06 -4.47 -9.15
N SER A 298 12.25 -4.21 -8.62
CA SER A 298 12.46 -3.35 -7.45
C SER A 298 13.01 -1.97 -7.82
N THR A 299 13.26 -1.73 -9.10
CA THR A 299 13.64 -0.39 -9.60
C THR A 299 12.43 0.56 -9.56
N PRO A 300 12.63 1.87 -9.71
CA PRO A 300 11.51 2.79 -9.85
C PRO A 300 10.57 2.38 -10.99
N VAL A 301 9.28 2.46 -10.76
CA VAL A 301 8.24 2.24 -11.78
C VAL A 301 7.35 3.48 -11.84
N THR A 302 7.17 4.03 -13.02
CA THR A 302 6.21 5.10 -13.27
C THR A 302 5.06 4.54 -14.10
N PHE A 303 3.84 4.62 -13.55
CA PHE A 303 2.61 4.33 -14.27
C PHE A 303 2.00 5.63 -14.77
N ASP A 304 1.71 5.71 -16.07
CA ASP A 304 0.91 6.78 -16.65
C ASP A 304 -0.45 6.20 -17.07
N PHE A 305 -1.42 6.29 -16.17
CA PHE A 305 -2.77 5.72 -16.36
C PHE A 305 -3.67 6.67 -17.17
N GLY A 306 -3.29 6.99 -18.38
CA GLY A 306 -4.06 7.89 -19.22
C GLY A 306 -3.90 9.38 -18.86
N LYS A 307 -2.85 9.75 -18.12
CA LYS A 307 -2.55 11.16 -17.80
C LYS A 307 -2.02 11.90 -19.02
N THR A 308 -1.08 11.32 -19.74
CA THR A 308 -0.47 11.90 -20.95
C THR A 308 -1.31 11.57 -22.18
N PHE A 309 -1.76 10.31 -22.30
CA PHE A 309 -2.62 9.83 -23.39
C PHE A 309 -3.80 9.07 -22.81
N ASP A 310 -5.00 9.63 -22.90
CA ASP A 310 -6.19 9.08 -22.26
C ASP A 310 -6.49 7.62 -22.61
N GLN A 311 -6.09 7.18 -23.80
CA GLN A 311 -6.33 5.82 -24.31
C GLN A 311 -5.23 4.81 -23.93
N HIS A 312 -4.22 5.20 -23.18
CA HIS A 312 -3.07 4.33 -22.90
C HIS A 312 -2.69 4.35 -21.43
N ASN A 313 -2.42 3.15 -20.93
CA ASN A 313 -1.65 2.92 -19.72
C ASN A 313 -0.20 2.68 -20.14
N THR A 314 0.71 3.59 -19.81
CA THR A 314 2.14 3.42 -20.10
C THR A 314 2.89 3.13 -18.82
N ILE A 315 3.61 2.01 -18.82
CA ILE A 315 4.44 1.53 -17.72
C ILE A 315 5.89 1.81 -18.10
N TYR A 316 6.60 2.56 -17.26
CA TYR A 316 8.04 2.85 -17.40
C TYR A 316 8.78 2.23 -16.22
N THR A 317 9.90 1.55 -16.49
CA THR A 317 10.71 0.95 -15.43
C THR A 317 12.17 1.38 -15.50
N GLY A 318 12.80 1.49 -14.33
CA GLY A 318 14.23 1.73 -14.19
C GLY A 318 15.09 0.53 -14.53
N ASP A 319 14.50 -0.60 -14.95
CA ASP A 319 15.19 -1.87 -15.18
C ASP A 319 15.63 -2.05 -16.64
N GLU A 320 16.67 -2.82 -16.84
CA GLU A 320 17.13 -3.27 -18.16
C GLU A 320 16.31 -4.45 -18.71
N GLN A 321 15.57 -5.15 -17.85
CA GLN A 321 14.64 -6.19 -18.23
C GLN A 321 13.21 -5.73 -17.95
N PHE A 322 12.33 -6.00 -18.88
CA PHE A 322 10.90 -5.84 -18.64
C PHE A 322 10.30 -7.20 -18.25
N ASP A 323 9.69 -7.26 -17.09
CA ASP A 323 9.08 -8.47 -16.57
C ASP A 323 7.72 -8.12 -15.96
N ILE A 324 6.64 -8.60 -16.56
CA ILE A 324 5.28 -8.31 -16.12
C ILE A 324 4.44 -9.57 -16.09
N PHE A 325 3.65 -9.69 -15.02
CA PHE A 325 2.59 -10.69 -14.92
C PHE A 325 1.24 -10.03 -15.19
N VAL A 326 0.47 -10.62 -16.09
CA VAL A 326 -0.90 -10.20 -16.44
C VAL A 326 -1.85 -11.27 -15.93
N PHE A 327 -2.83 -10.83 -15.13
CA PHE A 327 -3.86 -11.67 -14.52
C PHE A 327 -5.20 -11.42 -15.21
N LEU A 328 -5.96 -12.49 -15.51
CA LEU A 328 -7.26 -12.44 -16.15
C LEU A 328 -8.37 -12.88 -15.20
N GLY A 329 -9.42 -12.10 -15.05
CA GLY A 329 -10.59 -12.41 -14.22
C GLY A 329 -11.13 -11.22 -13.45
N GLU A 330 -12.07 -11.50 -12.56
CA GLU A 330 -12.64 -10.52 -11.62
C GLU A 330 -11.64 -10.14 -10.51
N PRO A 331 -11.84 -9.02 -9.79
CA PRO A 331 -10.89 -8.56 -8.76
C PRO A 331 -10.50 -9.62 -7.74
N LYS A 332 -11.43 -10.50 -7.34
CA LYS A 332 -11.16 -11.61 -6.41
C LYS A 332 -10.24 -12.67 -7.01
N ASP A 333 -10.45 -13.01 -8.28
CA ASP A 333 -9.57 -13.94 -9.00
C ASP A 333 -8.16 -13.38 -9.12
N ILE A 334 -8.06 -12.12 -9.55
CA ILE A 334 -6.79 -11.43 -9.76
C ILE A 334 -5.99 -11.33 -8.45
N LEU A 335 -6.60 -10.90 -7.34
CA LEU A 335 -5.92 -10.83 -6.06
C LEU A 335 -5.50 -12.21 -5.52
N SER A 336 -6.33 -13.24 -5.74
CA SER A 336 -5.98 -14.60 -5.37
C SER A 336 -4.75 -15.09 -6.12
N GLU A 337 -4.66 -14.89 -7.43
CA GLU A 337 -3.52 -15.24 -8.28
C GLU A 337 -2.27 -14.43 -7.90
N TYR A 338 -2.41 -13.11 -7.77
CA TYR A 338 -1.31 -12.22 -7.38
C TYR A 338 -0.71 -12.60 -6.01
N THR A 339 -1.57 -12.83 -5.01
CA THR A 339 -1.09 -13.20 -3.67
C THR A 339 -0.61 -14.64 -3.58
N GLN A 340 -1.06 -15.55 -4.45
CA GLN A 340 -0.46 -16.86 -4.60
C GLN A 340 0.96 -16.76 -5.14
N LEU A 341 1.19 -15.88 -6.10
CA LEU A 341 2.50 -15.64 -6.70
C LEU A 341 3.47 -14.95 -5.72
N THR A 342 3.01 -13.92 -5.01
CA THR A 342 3.84 -13.05 -4.16
C THR A 342 3.83 -13.43 -2.68
N GLY A 343 2.94 -14.35 -2.28
CA GLY A 343 2.73 -14.85 -0.93
C GLY A 343 1.55 -14.19 -0.23
N ARG A 344 0.77 -15.01 0.47
CA ARG A 344 -0.40 -14.56 1.27
C ARG A 344 0.04 -14.16 2.67
N SER A 345 -0.72 -13.24 3.28
CA SER A 345 -0.51 -12.85 4.68
C SER A 345 -0.90 -14.00 5.60
N PRO A 346 -0.04 -14.48 6.52
CA PRO A 346 -0.48 -15.39 7.58
C PRO A 346 -1.40 -14.66 8.55
N VAL A 347 -2.27 -15.40 9.26
CA VAL A 347 -3.12 -14.83 10.31
C VAL A 347 -2.23 -14.44 11.50
N PRO A 348 -2.25 -13.16 11.94
CA PRO A 348 -1.52 -12.73 13.13
C PRO A 348 -2.11 -13.32 14.41
N PRO A 349 -1.40 -13.26 15.56
CA PRO A 349 -1.92 -13.77 16.82
C PRO A 349 -3.17 -13.02 17.29
N LEU A 350 -4.09 -13.73 18.00
CA LEU A 350 -5.37 -13.18 18.45
C LEU A 350 -5.25 -11.83 19.16
N TRP A 351 -4.29 -11.70 20.08
CA TRP A 351 -4.11 -10.49 20.86
C TRP A 351 -3.82 -9.25 20.00
N SER A 352 -3.25 -9.43 18.80
CA SER A 352 -2.94 -8.31 17.90
C SER A 352 -4.20 -7.62 17.35
N PHE A 353 -5.31 -8.34 17.23
CA PHE A 353 -6.60 -7.79 16.82
C PHE A 353 -7.30 -6.96 17.91
N GLY A 354 -6.80 -7.04 19.15
CA GLY A 354 -7.23 -6.17 20.23
C GLY A 354 -6.76 -4.72 20.05
N PHE A 355 -7.04 -3.88 21.03
CA PHE A 355 -6.67 -2.47 20.98
C PHE A 355 -5.24 -2.23 21.43
N TRP A 356 -4.53 -1.39 20.67
CA TRP A 356 -3.16 -0.94 20.94
C TRP A 356 -3.19 0.49 21.47
N MET A 357 -2.83 0.67 22.73
CA MET A 357 -2.68 2.00 23.35
C MET A 357 -1.26 2.48 23.23
N SER A 358 -1.08 3.70 22.76
CA SER A 358 0.22 4.33 22.58
C SER A 358 0.13 5.84 22.48
N ARG A 359 1.25 6.50 22.64
CA ARG A 359 1.53 7.91 22.29
C ARG A 359 3.01 8.09 21.99
N ILE A 360 3.41 9.23 21.48
CA ILE A 360 4.78 9.69 21.46
C ILE A 360 5.00 10.56 22.71
N THR A 361 5.64 10.10 23.78
CA THR A 361 6.03 8.74 24.06
C THR A 361 5.85 8.50 25.55
N TYR A 362 5.76 7.25 25.99
CA TYR A 362 5.90 6.92 27.42
C TYR A 362 7.38 6.87 27.77
N LYS A 363 7.79 7.66 28.75
CA LYS A 363 9.21 7.86 29.06
C LYS A 363 9.72 7.08 30.26
N ALA A 364 8.83 6.50 31.08
CA ALA A 364 9.19 5.79 32.29
C ALA A 364 8.25 4.61 32.57
N GLU A 365 8.73 3.64 33.32
CA GLU A 365 8.00 2.45 33.77
C GLU A 365 6.72 2.80 34.54
N ASP A 366 6.78 3.79 35.43
CA ASP A 366 5.64 4.21 36.25
C ASP A 366 4.51 4.76 35.38
N GLU A 367 4.83 5.51 34.31
CA GLU A 367 3.88 6.03 33.33
C GLU A 367 3.15 4.90 32.58
N VAL A 368 3.90 3.90 32.15
CA VAL A 368 3.36 2.71 31.46
C VAL A 368 2.43 1.93 32.38
N ARG A 369 2.80 1.74 33.65
CA ARG A 369 1.98 1.05 34.64
C ARG A 369 0.71 1.82 34.98
N ASP A 370 0.79 3.14 35.08
CA ASP A 370 -0.37 4.00 35.34
C ASP A 370 -1.39 3.92 34.18
N VAL A 371 -0.93 4.01 32.94
CA VAL A 371 -1.80 3.86 31.76
C VAL A 371 -2.46 2.49 31.72
N ALA A 372 -1.73 1.41 31.99
CA ALA A 372 -2.30 0.07 32.08
C ALA A 372 -3.38 -0.05 33.16
N ALA A 373 -3.13 0.49 34.33
CA ALA A 373 -4.11 0.52 35.44
C ALA A 373 -5.35 1.33 35.08
N LYS A 374 -5.19 2.52 34.48
CA LYS A 374 -6.30 3.37 34.06
C LYS A 374 -7.14 2.74 32.95
N LEU A 375 -6.55 2.05 31.98
CA LEU A 375 -7.32 1.29 30.96
C LEU A 375 -8.27 0.29 31.65
N ARG A 376 -7.80 -0.46 32.63
CA ARG A 376 -8.63 -1.42 33.39
C ARG A 376 -9.65 -0.70 34.28
N GLN A 377 -9.26 0.37 34.96
CA GLN A 377 -10.14 1.18 35.80
C GLN A 377 -11.31 1.76 35.00
N HIS A 378 -11.04 2.32 33.83
CA HIS A 378 -12.06 2.87 32.94
C HIS A 378 -12.79 1.79 32.12
N ARG A 379 -12.48 0.51 32.31
CA ARG A 379 -13.03 -0.63 31.55
C ARG A 379 -12.90 -0.46 30.05
N ILE A 380 -11.76 0.04 29.59
CA ILE A 380 -11.41 0.14 28.17
C ILE A 380 -10.66 -1.13 27.78
N PRO A 381 -11.26 -2.01 26.96
CA PRO A 381 -10.61 -3.23 26.50
C PRO A 381 -9.32 -2.90 25.75
N SER A 382 -8.22 -3.58 26.10
CA SER A 382 -6.92 -3.33 25.45
C SER A 382 -5.99 -4.53 25.64
N ASP A 383 -5.21 -4.83 24.61
CA ASP A 383 -4.26 -5.96 24.60
C ASP A 383 -2.80 -5.52 24.51
N VAL A 384 -2.52 -4.31 24.02
CA VAL A 384 -1.15 -3.88 23.78
C VAL A 384 -0.90 -2.48 24.32
N ILE A 385 0.26 -2.31 24.95
CA ILE A 385 0.84 -0.99 25.21
C ILE A 385 2.11 -0.91 24.38
N HIS A 386 2.17 0.12 23.51
CA HIS A 386 3.35 0.36 22.67
C HIS A 386 4.19 1.48 23.24
N LEU A 387 5.49 1.22 23.38
CA LEU A 387 6.52 2.20 23.77
C LEU A 387 7.19 2.71 22.50
N ASP A 388 7.03 3.98 22.24
CA ASP A 388 7.64 4.67 21.10
C ASP A 388 9.05 5.18 21.45
N THR A 389 9.59 6.18 20.81
CA THR A 389 10.98 6.64 20.81
C THR A 389 11.65 6.82 22.18
N GLY A 390 10.91 6.99 23.25
CA GLY A 390 11.41 7.38 24.58
C GLY A 390 11.80 6.23 25.52
N TRP A 391 11.76 4.97 25.11
CA TRP A 391 12.17 3.86 25.98
C TRP A 391 13.69 3.66 26.07
N PHE A 392 14.47 4.26 25.13
CA PHE A 392 15.95 4.32 25.20
C PHE A 392 16.43 5.34 26.23
N GLU A 393 17.69 5.28 26.62
CA GLU A 393 18.29 6.28 27.55
C GLU A 393 18.19 7.69 26.98
N THR A 394 18.49 7.87 25.71
CA THR A 394 18.26 9.12 24.97
C THR A 394 17.14 8.90 23.93
N ASP A 395 16.13 9.75 23.98
CA ASP A 395 15.00 9.72 23.04
C ASP A 395 15.47 9.72 21.57
N TRP A 396 14.85 8.91 20.72
CA TRP A 396 15.23 8.67 19.31
C TRP A 396 16.56 7.95 19.07
N ARG A 397 17.37 7.69 20.09
CA ARG A 397 18.67 7.04 19.93
C ARG A 397 18.56 5.54 20.15
N SER A 398 18.16 4.83 19.08
CA SER A 398 17.94 3.38 19.12
C SER A 398 19.24 2.61 19.35
N ASN A 399 19.45 2.11 20.58
CA ASN A 399 20.55 1.22 20.94
C ASN A 399 20.07 -0.19 21.35
N PHE A 400 18.74 -0.44 21.26
CA PHE A 400 18.09 -1.70 21.64
C PHE A 400 18.20 -2.05 23.13
N GLU A 401 18.39 -1.06 23.99
CA GLU A 401 18.41 -1.21 25.43
C GLU A 401 17.42 -0.27 26.11
N PHE A 402 16.70 -0.76 27.12
CA PHE A 402 15.87 0.09 27.97
C PHE A 402 16.74 1.05 28.79
N SER A 403 16.25 2.29 28.96
CA SER A 403 16.85 3.23 29.91
C SER A 403 16.92 2.62 31.30
N LYS A 404 18.13 2.52 31.83
CA LYS A 404 18.36 1.92 33.16
C LYS A 404 17.86 2.79 34.31
N THR A 405 17.70 4.09 34.08
CA THR A 405 17.20 5.04 35.06
C THR A 405 15.69 5.11 35.12
N ARG A 406 15.00 5.00 33.95
CA ARG A 406 13.56 5.19 33.81
C ARG A 406 12.76 3.87 33.72
N PHE A 407 13.40 2.79 33.30
CA PHE A 407 12.84 1.43 33.23
C PHE A 407 13.74 0.49 34.05
N ARG A 408 13.68 0.62 35.39
CA ARG A 408 14.62 -0.04 36.30
C ARG A 408 14.62 -1.55 36.21
N ASP A 409 13.43 -2.13 36.00
CA ASP A 409 13.26 -3.58 35.78
C ASP A 409 12.24 -3.81 34.63
N ALA A 410 12.66 -3.52 33.43
CA ALA A 410 11.82 -3.66 32.24
C ALA A 410 11.30 -5.09 32.06
N GLY A 411 12.10 -6.11 32.40
CA GLY A 411 11.69 -7.51 32.33
C GLY A 411 10.52 -7.81 33.27
N LYS A 412 10.60 -7.31 34.51
CA LYS A 412 9.50 -7.45 35.50
C LYS A 412 8.27 -6.66 35.05
N MET A 413 8.44 -5.43 34.57
CA MET A 413 7.33 -4.62 34.04
C MET A 413 6.58 -5.39 32.94
N ILE A 414 7.30 -5.89 31.94
CA ILE A 414 6.72 -6.66 30.83
C ILE A 414 5.98 -7.92 31.34
N SER A 415 6.59 -8.64 32.28
CA SER A 415 5.97 -9.83 32.90
C SER A 415 4.71 -9.50 33.65
N ASP A 416 4.69 -8.41 34.43
CA ASP A 416 3.53 -7.98 35.21
C ASP A 416 2.40 -7.49 34.30
N LEU A 417 2.72 -6.75 33.23
CA LEU A 417 1.75 -6.33 32.21
C LEU A 417 1.13 -7.54 31.48
N LYS A 418 1.95 -8.55 31.17
CA LYS A 418 1.48 -9.80 30.54
C LYS A 418 0.46 -10.53 31.42
N LYS A 419 0.66 -10.56 32.73
CA LYS A 419 -0.29 -11.14 33.70
C LYS A 419 -1.62 -10.38 33.74
N GLN A 420 -1.61 -9.08 33.42
CA GLN A 420 -2.80 -8.23 33.33
C GLN A 420 -3.45 -8.26 31.94
N GLY A 421 -3.02 -9.15 31.05
CA GLY A 421 -3.55 -9.32 29.69
C GLY A 421 -2.95 -8.37 28.66
N PHE A 422 -1.86 -7.63 28.96
CA PHE A 422 -1.18 -6.76 28.00
C PHE A 422 0.05 -7.41 27.39
N ARG A 423 0.32 -7.09 26.13
CA ARG A 423 1.61 -7.25 25.47
C ARG A 423 2.30 -5.90 25.38
N VAL A 424 3.62 -5.91 25.40
CA VAL A 424 4.44 -4.69 25.15
C VAL A 424 4.98 -4.75 23.74
N SER A 425 4.85 -3.65 23.00
CA SER A 425 5.47 -3.46 21.70
C SER A 425 6.50 -2.34 21.77
N LEU A 426 7.60 -2.45 21.04
CA LEU A 426 8.69 -1.48 21.07
C LEU A 426 8.95 -0.89 19.69
N TRP A 427 9.18 0.43 19.68
CA TRP A 427 9.65 1.17 18.52
C TRP A 427 11.16 1.00 18.33
N GLN A 428 11.61 0.97 17.09
CA GLN A 428 13.00 1.05 16.67
C GLN A 428 13.11 1.37 15.19
N TYR A 429 14.30 1.68 14.71
CA TYR A 429 14.63 1.93 13.31
C TYR A 429 16.10 1.57 13.01
N THR A 430 16.51 1.67 11.75
CA THR A 430 17.79 1.15 11.25
C THR A 430 18.77 2.22 10.77
N TYR A 431 18.57 3.46 11.22
CA TYR A 431 19.44 4.60 10.92
C TYR A 431 20.17 5.02 12.18
N PHE A 432 21.48 5.21 12.12
CA PHE A 432 22.33 5.45 13.29
C PHE A 432 23.14 6.71 13.05
N THR A 433 22.86 7.75 13.84
CA THR A 433 23.61 8.99 13.81
C THR A 433 25.01 8.78 14.42
N PRO A 434 26.01 9.64 14.14
CA PRO A 434 27.36 9.55 14.75
C PRO A 434 27.37 9.62 16.28
N LYS A 435 26.29 10.13 16.89
CA LYS A 435 26.13 10.17 18.36
C LYS A 435 25.55 8.89 18.96
N ASN A 436 25.15 7.93 18.13
CA ASN A 436 24.62 6.64 18.59
C ASN A 436 25.77 5.74 19.03
N GLU A 437 25.64 5.08 20.17
CA GLU A 437 26.66 4.19 20.76
C GLU A 437 27.04 3.00 19.86
N LEU A 438 26.15 2.61 18.95
CA LEU A 438 26.36 1.50 18.00
C LEU A 438 26.98 1.94 16.68
N TYR A 439 27.14 3.27 16.45
CA TYR A 439 27.59 3.81 15.17
C TYR A 439 28.97 3.28 14.77
N ASP A 440 29.96 3.40 15.66
CA ASP A 440 31.33 2.96 15.39
C ASP A 440 31.42 1.45 15.16
N GLU A 441 30.63 0.68 15.89
CA GLU A 441 30.52 -0.77 15.68
C GLU A 441 29.97 -1.10 14.28
N ILE A 442 28.88 -0.43 13.87
CA ILE A 442 28.21 -0.65 12.58
C ILE A 442 29.15 -0.28 11.42
N VAL A 443 29.81 0.88 11.53
CA VAL A 443 30.71 1.36 10.48
C VAL A 443 31.97 0.50 10.38
N SER A 444 32.64 0.23 11.51
CA SER A 444 33.90 -0.55 11.53
C SER A 444 33.72 -1.99 11.07
N LYS A 445 32.56 -2.61 11.37
CA LYS A 445 32.24 -3.95 10.90
C LYS A 445 31.70 -4.00 9.45
N GLY A 446 31.51 -2.85 8.80
CA GLY A 446 30.99 -2.77 7.46
C GLY A 446 29.53 -3.23 7.34
N TYR A 447 28.72 -2.94 8.36
CA TYR A 447 27.30 -3.27 8.40
C TYR A 447 26.39 -2.18 7.77
N ALA A 448 26.96 -0.98 7.55
CA ALA A 448 26.26 0.09 6.87
C ALA A 448 26.34 -0.01 5.35
N VAL A 449 25.34 0.55 4.66
CA VAL A 449 25.39 0.78 3.21
C VAL A 449 26.57 1.69 2.91
N LYS A 450 27.29 1.41 1.81
CA LYS A 450 28.46 2.16 1.37
C LYS A 450 28.15 2.93 0.09
N ASN A 451 28.91 3.98 -0.17
CA ASN A 451 28.95 4.61 -1.48
C ASN A 451 30.04 3.97 -2.37
N GLU A 452 30.18 4.42 -3.62
CA GLU A 452 31.15 3.88 -4.59
C GLU A 452 32.61 4.02 -4.15
N SER A 453 32.93 5.00 -3.27
CA SER A 453 34.29 5.19 -2.72
C SER A 453 34.55 4.35 -1.45
N GLY A 454 33.57 3.57 -0.99
CA GLY A 454 33.65 2.73 0.19
C GLY A 454 33.35 3.44 1.51
N GLY A 455 33.06 4.75 1.49
CA GLY A 455 32.57 5.53 2.61
C GLY A 455 31.05 5.38 2.80
N LEU A 456 30.47 6.18 3.71
CA LEU A 456 29.02 6.26 3.88
C LEU A 456 28.38 7.16 2.83
N PRO A 457 27.15 6.86 2.35
CA PRO A 457 26.40 7.75 1.45
C PRO A 457 25.97 9.06 2.13
N PHE A 458 25.74 9.02 3.44
CA PHE A 458 25.33 10.13 4.29
C PHE A 458 26.17 10.15 5.58
N GLU A 459 25.98 11.16 6.43
CA GLU A 459 26.59 11.21 7.76
C GLU A 459 26.09 10.04 8.63
N ASP A 460 24.80 9.72 8.55
CA ASP A 460 24.18 8.61 9.25
C ASP A 460 24.53 7.26 8.63
N ALA A 461 24.78 6.28 9.46
CA ALA A 461 24.95 4.90 9.04
C ALA A 461 23.59 4.22 8.87
N VAL A 462 23.21 3.94 7.62
CA VAL A 462 22.02 3.15 7.30
C VAL A 462 22.41 1.67 7.23
N LEU A 463 21.76 0.85 8.07
CA LEU A 463 22.09 -0.58 8.14
C LEU A 463 21.78 -1.29 6.82
N ASP A 464 22.73 -2.04 6.29
CA ASP A 464 22.56 -2.75 5.03
C ASP A 464 21.78 -4.07 5.22
N MET A 465 20.48 -4.02 4.99
CA MET A 465 19.59 -5.18 5.09
C MET A 465 19.80 -6.24 3.99
N SER A 466 20.69 -5.99 3.03
CA SER A 466 21.14 -6.99 2.06
C SER A 466 22.39 -7.76 2.50
N ASN A 467 23.08 -7.26 3.53
CA ASN A 467 24.28 -7.88 4.11
C ASN A 467 23.87 -8.90 5.18
N PRO A 468 24.10 -10.21 4.98
CA PRO A 468 23.68 -11.23 5.94
C PRO A 468 24.30 -11.09 7.35
N ALA A 469 25.54 -10.56 7.43
CA ALA A 469 26.20 -10.35 8.71
C ALA A 469 25.56 -9.20 9.49
N ALA A 470 25.19 -8.11 8.81
CA ALA A 470 24.45 -6.99 9.39
C ALA A 470 23.04 -7.43 9.86
N VAL A 471 22.32 -8.21 9.05
CA VAL A 471 21.02 -8.75 9.43
C VAL A 471 21.13 -9.64 10.66
N LYS A 472 22.10 -10.54 10.72
CA LYS A 472 22.30 -11.42 11.88
C LYS A 472 22.63 -10.64 13.16
N TRP A 473 23.48 -9.64 13.06
CA TRP A 473 23.79 -8.75 14.18
C TRP A 473 22.54 -8.03 14.69
N TYR A 474 21.77 -7.47 13.79
CA TYR A 474 20.54 -6.76 14.09
C TYR A 474 19.48 -7.68 14.73
N GLN A 475 19.27 -8.86 14.16
CA GLN A 475 18.38 -9.88 14.71
C GLN A 475 18.80 -10.32 16.12
N GLY A 476 20.12 -10.37 16.41
CA GLY A 476 20.63 -10.64 17.75
C GLY A 476 20.21 -9.60 18.79
N LYS A 477 20.19 -8.30 18.41
CA LYS A 477 19.71 -7.21 19.27
C LYS A 477 18.21 -7.37 19.56
N LEU A 478 17.39 -7.63 18.53
CA LEU A 478 15.95 -7.83 18.68
C LEU A 478 15.60 -9.11 19.46
N ALA A 479 16.35 -10.19 19.25
CA ALA A 479 16.15 -11.45 19.98
C ALA A 479 16.23 -11.28 21.50
N SER A 480 17.11 -10.41 21.98
CA SER A 480 17.25 -10.13 23.42
C SER A 480 15.97 -9.48 23.99
N LEU A 481 15.37 -8.56 23.28
CA LEU A 481 14.12 -7.89 23.65
C LEU A 481 12.93 -8.88 23.61
N LEU A 482 12.83 -9.65 22.55
CA LEU A 482 11.78 -10.67 22.39
C LEU A 482 11.85 -11.76 23.47
N LYS A 483 13.06 -12.22 23.84
CA LYS A 483 13.29 -13.17 24.96
C LYS A 483 12.92 -12.57 26.32
N MET A 484 13.01 -11.25 26.48
CA MET A 484 12.55 -10.55 27.70
C MET A 484 11.02 -10.57 27.82
N GLY A 485 10.27 -10.85 26.71
CA GLY A 485 8.81 -10.96 26.68
C GLY A 485 8.12 -9.88 25.86
N VAL A 486 8.87 -9.08 25.12
CA VAL A 486 8.30 -8.14 24.14
C VAL A 486 7.46 -8.92 23.10
N GLY A 487 6.23 -8.48 22.87
CA GLY A 487 5.26 -9.18 22.01
C GLY A 487 5.40 -8.83 20.53
N ALA A 488 5.76 -7.59 20.20
CA ALA A 488 5.93 -7.14 18.82
C ALA A 488 6.96 -6.02 18.70
N ILE A 489 7.56 -5.91 17.53
CA ILE A 489 8.50 -4.84 17.17
C ILE A 489 7.82 -3.92 16.14
N LYS A 490 7.78 -2.60 16.39
CA LYS A 490 7.45 -1.60 15.40
C LYS A 490 8.64 -1.41 14.47
N VAL A 491 8.40 -1.58 13.19
CA VAL A 491 9.40 -1.50 12.10
C VAL A 491 9.18 -0.16 11.40
N ASP A 492 9.75 0.88 12.01
CA ASP A 492 9.54 2.25 11.55
C ASP A 492 10.57 2.67 10.51
N PHE A 493 10.21 3.67 9.68
CA PHE A 493 10.99 4.11 8.52
C PHE A 493 11.20 2.99 7.48
N GLY A 494 12.37 2.98 6.82
CA GLY A 494 12.70 2.07 5.73
C GLY A 494 12.64 2.72 4.34
N GLU A 495 12.06 3.91 4.22
CA GLU A 495 11.95 4.70 3.00
C GLU A 495 13.26 5.42 2.64
N GLY A 496 14.11 5.68 3.63
CA GLY A 496 15.36 6.44 3.48
C GLY A 496 16.57 5.61 3.05
N ALA A 497 16.37 4.44 2.47
CA ALA A 497 17.49 3.64 1.95
C ALA A 497 18.27 4.39 0.87
N PRO A 498 19.62 4.52 0.96
CA PRO A 498 20.40 5.36 0.05
C PRO A 498 20.32 4.92 -1.41
N VAL A 499 19.91 5.82 -2.30
CA VAL A 499 19.83 5.55 -3.76
C VAL A 499 21.23 5.53 -4.40
N ASN A 500 22.14 6.35 -3.89
CA ASN A 500 23.56 6.39 -4.28
C ASN A 500 24.41 5.36 -3.53
N GLY A 501 23.76 4.37 -2.88
CA GLY A 501 24.42 3.31 -2.14
C GLY A 501 24.83 2.13 -3.01
N LEU A 502 25.92 1.49 -2.59
CA LEU A 502 26.34 0.16 -3.03
C LEU A 502 26.09 -0.81 -1.87
N TYR A 503 25.26 -1.79 -2.13
CA TYR A 503 24.75 -2.71 -1.11
C TYR A 503 25.52 -4.04 -1.11
N GLY A 504 25.48 -4.75 0.00
CA GLY A 504 26.11 -6.06 0.16
C GLY A 504 25.60 -7.12 -0.81
N SER A 505 24.42 -6.92 -1.40
CA SER A 505 23.89 -7.72 -2.51
C SER A 505 24.68 -7.55 -3.82
N GLY A 506 25.58 -6.59 -3.91
CA GLY A 506 26.27 -6.20 -5.14
C GLY A 506 25.43 -5.32 -6.07
N ARG A 507 24.23 -4.91 -5.66
CA ARG A 507 23.34 -4.02 -6.44
C ARG A 507 23.44 -2.58 -5.97
N SER A 508 23.16 -1.66 -6.87
CA SER A 508 23.06 -0.23 -6.55
C SER A 508 21.75 0.09 -5.84
N GLY A 509 21.69 1.27 -5.23
CA GLY A 509 20.49 1.78 -4.61
C GLY A 509 19.29 1.91 -5.54
N LEU A 510 19.48 2.01 -6.84
CA LEU A 510 18.39 1.97 -7.82
C LEU A 510 17.53 0.70 -7.68
N TYR A 511 18.16 -0.44 -7.37
CA TYR A 511 17.50 -1.73 -7.17
C TYR A 511 17.13 -2.00 -5.70
N GLU A 512 17.89 -1.46 -4.75
CA GLU A 512 17.75 -1.81 -3.33
C GLU A 512 16.88 -0.84 -2.56
N HIS A 513 16.70 0.39 -3.01
CA HIS A 513 15.89 1.40 -2.32
C HIS A 513 14.45 0.92 -2.04
N ASN A 514 13.71 0.55 -3.09
CA ASN A 514 12.35 0.03 -2.95
C ASN A 514 12.30 -1.37 -2.31
N LEU A 515 13.37 -2.16 -2.45
CA LEU A 515 13.45 -3.51 -1.90
C LEU A 515 13.82 -3.51 -0.40
N TYR A 516 14.42 -2.44 0.08
CA TYR A 516 14.87 -2.30 1.47
C TYR A 516 13.76 -2.57 2.50
N PRO A 517 12.56 -1.99 2.38
CA PRO A 517 11.47 -2.29 3.31
C PRO A 517 11.11 -3.78 3.37
N LEU A 518 11.09 -4.46 2.25
CA LEU A 518 10.81 -5.90 2.22
C LEU A 518 11.87 -6.70 2.96
N ARG A 519 13.17 -6.37 2.79
CA ARG A 519 14.27 -7.00 3.51
C ARG A 519 14.18 -6.73 5.01
N TYR A 520 13.88 -5.50 5.38
CA TYR A 520 13.74 -5.05 6.76
C TYR A 520 12.57 -5.75 7.45
N ASN A 521 11.37 -5.74 6.84
CA ASN A 521 10.20 -6.45 7.35
C ASN A 521 10.48 -7.94 7.53
N LYS A 522 11.14 -8.57 6.55
CA LYS A 522 11.53 -9.98 6.63
C LYS A 522 12.47 -10.24 7.80
N ALA A 523 13.50 -9.43 7.98
CA ALA A 523 14.49 -9.61 9.04
C ALA A 523 13.85 -9.58 10.44
N VAL A 524 12.93 -8.64 10.68
CA VAL A 524 12.22 -8.52 11.97
C VAL A 524 11.17 -9.62 12.13
N ALA A 525 10.41 -9.95 11.09
CA ALA A 525 9.39 -11.00 11.16
C ALA A 525 10.02 -12.37 11.40
N ASP A 526 11.15 -12.68 10.75
CA ASP A 526 11.83 -13.98 10.92
C ASP A 526 12.31 -14.17 12.36
N ILE A 527 12.96 -13.17 12.97
CA ILE A 527 13.44 -13.29 14.35
C ILE A 527 12.27 -13.26 15.35
N THR A 528 11.20 -12.50 15.07
CA THR A 528 10.01 -12.51 15.93
C THR A 528 9.39 -13.89 15.95
N ARG A 529 9.20 -14.52 14.77
CA ARG A 529 8.67 -15.88 14.66
C ARG A 529 9.60 -16.93 15.30
N GLU A 530 10.91 -16.80 15.12
CA GLU A 530 11.88 -17.70 15.71
C GLU A 530 11.82 -17.69 17.25
N VAL A 531 11.72 -16.52 17.86
CA VAL A 531 11.75 -16.37 19.33
C VAL A 531 10.39 -16.59 19.98
N THR A 532 9.32 -16.06 19.36
CA THR A 532 7.96 -16.07 19.96
C THR A 532 7.02 -17.13 19.39
N GLY A 533 7.31 -17.68 18.21
CA GLY A 533 6.41 -18.54 17.45
C GLY A 533 5.29 -17.79 16.71
N GLU A 534 5.24 -16.46 16.80
CA GLU A 534 4.15 -15.64 16.27
C GLU A 534 4.55 -14.85 15.02
N ASN A 535 3.61 -14.69 14.08
CA ASN A 535 3.80 -13.89 12.85
C ASN A 535 3.21 -12.50 13.08
N ILE A 536 3.98 -11.59 13.64
CA ILE A 536 3.55 -10.22 13.92
C ILE A 536 4.73 -9.25 13.91
N ILE A 537 4.60 -8.18 13.14
CA ILE A 537 5.39 -6.96 13.20
C ILE A 537 4.42 -5.78 13.05
N TRP A 538 4.88 -4.56 13.28
CA TRP A 538 4.12 -3.34 13.04
C TRP A 538 4.95 -2.43 12.14
N ALA A 539 4.79 -2.54 10.79
CA ALA A 539 5.70 -1.95 9.83
C ALA A 539 5.12 -0.72 9.12
N ARG A 540 5.97 0.29 8.83
CA ARG A 540 5.61 1.48 8.05
C ARG A 540 5.77 1.25 6.55
N ALA A 541 6.98 0.98 6.10
CA ALA A 541 7.29 0.84 4.69
C ALA A 541 7.09 -0.60 4.17
N ALA A 542 6.77 -0.72 2.88
CA ALA A 542 6.63 -2.02 2.21
C ALA A 542 6.94 -1.95 0.72
N TRP A 543 7.24 -3.10 0.14
CA TRP A 543 7.28 -3.39 -1.29
C TRP A 543 6.54 -4.70 -1.56
N ALA A 544 6.33 -5.06 -2.86
CA ALA A 544 5.67 -6.31 -3.23
C ALA A 544 6.35 -7.52 -2.56
N GLY A 545 5.57 -8.37 -1.88
CA GLY A 545 6.06 -9.49 -1.05
C GLY A 545 6.03 -9.21 0.46
N SER A 546 5.95 -7.95 0.90
CA SER A 546 5.87 -7.60 2.33
C SER A 546 4.58 -8.04 3.01
N GLN A 547 3.50 -8.31 2.26
CA GLN A 547 2.24 -8.84 2.82
C GLN A 547 2.43 -10.16 3.59
N ARG A 548 3.49 -10.89 3.36
CA ARG A 548 3.88 -12.09 4.12
C ARG A 548 4.27 -11.81 5.57
N TYR A 549 4.51 -10.55 5.90
CA TYR A 549 4.99 -10.08 7.19
C TYR A 549 4.01 -9.08 7.80
N PRO A 550 2.83 -9.55 8.30
CA PRO A 550 1.83 -8.64 8.85
C PRO A 550 2.31 -7.99 10.15
N LEU A 551 1.89 -6.78 10.44
CA LEU A 551 1.01 -5.93 9.66
C LEU A 551 1.67 -4.58 9.34
N HIS A 552 0.93 -3.73 8.64
CA HIS A 552 1.37 -2.39 8.27
C HIS A 552 0.35 -1.34 8.69
N TRP A 553 0.82 -0.10 9.00
CA TRP A 553 -0.07 1.02 9.30
C TRP A 553 0.12 2.16 8.31
N GLY A 554 -0.85 3.08 8.27
CA GLY A 554 -0.96 4.12 7.28
C GLY A 554 -0.01 5.32 7.43
N GLY A 555 1.00 5.23 8.33
CA GLY A 555 1.97 6.31 8.54
C GLY A 555 1.42 7.50 9.33
N ASP A 556 2.06 8.65 9.20
CA ASP A 556 1.96 9.82 10.07
C ASP A 556 0.93 10.83 9.54
N ALA A 557 -0.35 10.56 9.78
CA ALA A 557 -1.46 11.39 9.30
C ALA A 557 -1.57 12.72 10.06
N GLU A 558 -1.94 13.79 9.37
CA GLU A 558 -2.40 15.02 10.00
C GLU A 558 -3.72 14.82 10.76
N ASN A 559 -4.02 15.74 11.68
CA ASN A 559 -5.23 15.69 12.50
C ASN A 559 -6.35 16.51 11.86
N THR A 560 -6.80 16.09 10.67
CA THR A 560 -7.84 16.75 9.87
C THR A 560 -8.81 15.75 9.27
N ASP A 561 -10.02 16.20 8.92
CA ASP A 561 -11.02 15.41 8.20
C ASP A 561 -10.48 14.94 6.83
N SER A 562 -9.72 15.79 6.14
CA SER A 562 -9.10 15.45 4.84
C SER A 562 -8.09 14.31 4.99
N ALA A 563 -7.25 14.35 6.04
CA ALA A 563 -6.29 13.28 6.33
C ALA A 563 -7.01 11.98 6.73
N MET A 564 -8.10 12.06 7.48
CA MET A 564 -8.92 10.89 7.81
C MET A 564 -9.49 10.22 6.56
N ALA A 565 -10.02 11.01 5.62
CA ALA A 565 -10.54 10.50 4.34
C ALA A 565 -9.40 9.91 3.46
N ALA A 566 -8.26 10.60 3.39
CA ALA A 566 -7.09 10.12 2.64
C ALA A 566 -6.52 8.83 3.24
N GLN A 567 -6.51 8.72 4.56
CA GLN A 567 -6.10 7.52 5.29
C GLN A 567 -6.97 6.32 4.92
N LEU A 568 -8.29 6.49 4.86
CA LEU A 568 -9.20 5.43 4.41
C LEU A 568 -8.90 5.02 2.95
N ARG A 569 -8.75 5.98 2.03
CA ARG A 569 -8.38 5.69 0.63
C ARG A 569 -7.07 4.92 0.54
N GLY A 570 -6.06 5.31 1.34
CA GLY A 570 -4.78 4.62 1.43
C GLY A 570 -4.95 3.16 1.84
N GLY A 571 -5.72 2.88 2.90
CA GLY A 571 -6.01 1.52 3.37
C GLY A 571 -6.75 0.68 2.34
N LEU A 572 -7.74 1.25 1.66
CA LEU A 572 -8.51 0.59 0.60
C LEU A 572 -7.64 0.26 -0.62
N SER A 573 -6.81 1.22 -1.06
CA SER A 573 -5.84 1.02 -2.15
C SER A 573 -4.81 -0.05 -1.81
N PHE A 574 -4.32 -0.06 -0.57
CA PHE A 574 -3.37 -1.05 -0.06
C PHE A 574 -3.96 -2.46 -0.01
N GLY A 575 -5.22 -2.58 0.40
CA GLY A 575 -5.96 -3.85 0.35
C GLY A 575 -6.07 -4.40 -1.07
N LEU A 576 -6.38 -3.54 -2.06
CA LEU A 576 -6.39 -3.89 -3.48
C LEU A 576 -5.00 -4.19 -4.06
N SER A 577 -3.94 -3.98 -3.29
CA SER A 577 -2.56 -4.32 -3.65
C SER A 577 -2.06 -5.60 -2.97
N GLY A 578 -2.98 -6.43 -2.43
CA GLY A 578 -2.70 -7.77 -1.90
C GLY A 578 -2.39 -7.84 -0.40
N PHE A 579 -2.64 -6.79 0.36
CA PHE A 579 -2.42 -6.76 1.81
C PHE A 579 -3.72 -7.04 2.58
N THR A 580 -3.70 -8.09 3.39
CA THR A 580 -4.88 -8.53 4.15
C THR A 580 -5.16 -7.64 5.36
N TYR A 581 -4.11 -7.24 6.07
CA TYR A 581 -4.19 -6.53 7.35
C TYR A 581 -3.63 -5.13 7.25
N TRP A 582 -4.31 -4.19 7.88
CA TRP A 582 -3.95 -2.79 7.89
C TRP A 582 -4.44 -2.10 9.16
N SER A 583 -3.74 -1.06 9.57
CA SER A 583 -4.09 -0.19 10.69
C SER A 583 -3.78 1.27 10.35
N HIS A 584 -4.11 2.16 11.27
CA HIS A 584 -3.82 3.58 11.20
C HIS A 584 -3.80 4.17 12.60
N ASP A 585 -3.33 5.41 12.73
CA ASP A 585 -3.31 6.12 14.00
C ASP A 585 -4.61 6.89 14.18
N ALA A 586 -5.50 6.38 15.05
CA ALA A 586 -6.82 6.97 15.28
C ALA A 586 -6.70 8.41 15.78
N GLY A 587 -7.36 9.34 15.09
CA GLY A 587 -7.32 10.76 15.37
C GLY A 587 -6.17 11.52 14.71
N GLY A 588 -5.34 10.85 13.88
CA GLY A 588 -4.12 11.41 13.25
C GLY A 588 -2.94 11.41 14.20
N PHE A 589 -1.73 11.63 13.68
CA PHE A 589 -0.47 11.45 14.39
C PHE A 589 0.18 12.75 14.85
N VAL A 590 0.20 13.80 13.98
CA VAL A 590 1.15 14.92 14.02
C VAL A 590 0.95 15.82 15.25
N ASN A 591 -0.33 16.09 15.61
CA ASN A 591 -0.70 16.97 16.69
C ASN A 591 -1.68 16.32 17.67
N LYS A 592 -2.04 17.04 18.76
CA LYS A 592 -3.17 16.66 19.61
C LYS A 592 -4.43 16.53 18.74
N ALA A 593 -5.08 15.38 18.78
CA ALA A 593 -6.30 15.15 18.01
C ALA A 593 -7.44 16.08 18.51
N PRO A 594 -8.12 16.82 17.63
CA PRO A 594 -9.39 17.45 17.99
C PRO A 594 -10.37 16.40 18.50
N ARG A 595 -11.13 16.72 19.57
CA ARG A 595 -11.99 15.75 20.28
C ARG A 595 -13.00 15.06 19.35
N ASP A 596 -13.71 15.84 18.52
CA ASP A 596 -14.71 15.30 17.60
C ASP A 596 -14.10 14.45 16.51
N LEU A 597 -12.98 14.89 15.92
CA LEU A 597 -12.22 14.09 14.95
C LEU A 597 -11.79 12.75 15.55
N TYR A 598 -11.26 12.76 16.78
CA TYR A 598 -10.78 11.55 17.45
C TYR A 598 -11.92 10.56 17.69
N ARG A 599 -13.08 11.05 18.19
CA ARG A 599 -14.29 10.27 18.38
C ARG A 599 -14.77 9.60 17.07
N ARG A 600 -14.84 10.37 15.96
CA ARG A 600 -15.27 9.86 14.66
C ARG A 600 -14.22 8.88 14.06
N TRP A 601 -12.94 9.20 14.18
CA TRP A 601 -11.86 8.37 13.66
C TRP A 601 -11.78 7.02 14.38
N LEU A 602 -11.88 7.02 15.71
CA LEU A 602 -11.92 5.78 16.49
C LEU A 602 -13.10 4.89 16.10
N ALA A 603 -14.28 5.49 15.87
CA ALA A 603 -15.51 4.74 15.62
C ALA A 603 -15.40 3.84 14.35
N TRP A 604 -14.77 4.31 13.30
CA TRP A 604 -14.49 3.43 12.16
C TRP A 604 -13.18 2.65 12.33
N GLY A 605 -12.23 3.20 13.07
CA GLY A 605 -10.96 2.54 13.34
C GLY A 605 -11.11 1.19 14.07
N VAL A 606 -12.14 1.02 14.89
CA VAL A 606 -12.46 -0.28 15.51
C VAL A 606 -13.02 -1.31 14.52
N LEU A 607 -13.49 -0.86 13.36
CA LEU A 607 -14.02 -1.67 12.27
C LEU A 607 -12.97 -1.85 11.14
N THR A 608 -11.70 -1.78 11.48
CA THR A 608 -10.55 -2.20 10.67
C THR A 608 -9.92 -3.47 11.26
N SER A 609 -9.01 -4.10 10.54
CA SER A 609 -8.39 -5.33 11.04
C SER A 609 -7.71 -5.11 12.39
N HIS A 610 -6.90 -4.06 12.51
CA HIS A 610 -6.17 -3.70 13.73
C HIS A 610 -6.47 -2.24 14.11
N THR A 611 -6.47 -1.95 15.40
CA THR A 611 -6.85 -0.64 15.95
C THR A 611 -5.82 -0.12 16.92
N ARG A 612 -5.28 1.07 16.65
CA ARG A 612 -4.29 1.73 17.48
C ARG A 612 -4.67 3.19 17.77
N ALA A 613 -4.52 3.62 19.01
CA ALA A 613 -4.39 5.03 19.36
C ALA A 613 -2.91 5.37 19.48
N HIS A 614 -2.42 6.33 18.68
CA HIS A 614 -1.01 6.74 18.67
C HIS A 614 -0.86 8.16 18.11
N GLY A 615 0.26 8.81 18.44
CA GLY A 615 0.65 10.14 17.96
C GLY A 615 0.99 11.11 19.09
N ALA A 616 1.01 12.41 18.78
CA ALA A 616 1.30 13.46 19.78
C ALA A 616 0.30 13.41 20.96
N PRO A 617 0.79 13.51 22.20
CA PRO A 617 -0.05 13.42 23.39
C PRO A 617 -1.00 14.63 23.57
N PRO A 618 -2.09 14.48 24.36
CA PRO A 618 -2.52 13.21 24.94
C PRO A 618 -3.21 12.30 23.91
N ARG A 619 -3.20 10.99 24.18
CA ARG A 619 -3.95 9.99 23.40
C ARG A 619 -4.91 9.18 24.26
N GLU A 620 -4.70 9.19 25.54
CA GLU A 620 -5.54 8.56 26.53
C GLU A 620 -6.87 9.33 26.61
N PRO A 621 -8.06 8.67 26.45
CA PRO A 621 -9.33 9.38 26.38
C PRO A 621 -9.71 10.12 27.67
N TRP A 622 -9.26 9.65 28.83
CA TRP A 622 -9.49 10.34 30.12
C TRP A 622 -8.73 11.66 30.26
N GLU A 623 -7.72 11.92 29.43
CA GLU A 623 -7.01 13.20 29.37
C GLU A 623 -7.79 14.26 28.55
N TYR A 624 -8.90 13.86 27.94
CA TYR A 624 -9.84 14.75 27.26
C TYR A 624 -11.06 15.02 28.17
N ASP A 625 -11.95 14.05 28.31
CA ASP A 625 -13.12 14.10 29.17
C ASP A 625 -13.77 12.71 29.35
N GLU A 626 -14.74 12.62 30.29
CA GLU A 626 -15.45 11.37 30.54
C GLU A 626 -16.32 10.93 29.34
N ALA A 627 -16.85 11.86 28.56
CA ALA A 627 -17.68 11.50 27.41
C ALA A 627 -16.83 10.84 26.31
N LEU A 628 -15.60 11.31 26.05
CA LEU A 628 -14.69 10.62 25.12
C LEU A 628 -14.26 9.25 25.68
N THR A 629 -14.05 9.15 26.99
CA THR A 629 -13.75 7.88 27.67
C THR A 629 -14.88 6.87 27.46
N GLU A 630 -16.14 7.30 27.55
CA GLU A 630 -17.31 6.47 27.26
C GLU A 630 -17.43 6.10 25.78
N ASP A 631 -17.12 7.03 24.85
CA ASP A 631 -17.08 6.75 23.41
C ASP A 631 -16.05 5.65 23.10
N PHE A 632 -14.86 5.70 23.74
CA PHE A 632 -13.84 4.65 23.63
C PHE A 632 -14.34 3.30 24.14
N ARG A 633 -14.94 3.29 25.33
CA ARG A 633 -15.49 2.07 25.95
C ARG A 633 -16.54 1.41 25.04
N ARG A 634 -17.43 2.22 24.46
CA ARG A 634 -18.50 1.76 23.58
C ARG A 634 -17.96 1.24 22.24
N ALA A 635 -17.07 1.98 21.59
CA ALA A 635 -16.49 1.59 20.31
C ALA A 635 -15.63 0.32 20.44
N LEU A 636 -14.78 0.25 21.46
CA LEU A 636 -13.95 -0.93 21.71
C LEU A 636 -14.80 -2.12 22.20
N GLY A 637 -15.87 -1.87 22.95
CA GLY A 637 -16.85 -2.90 23.30
C GLY A 637 -17.45 -3.57 22.06
N LEU A 638 -17.78 -2.79 21.03
CA LEU A 638 -18.23 -3.33 19.73
C LEU A 638 -17.16 -4.22 19.10
N LYS A 639 -15.90 -3.74 18.99
CA LYS A 639 -14.80 -4.52 18.41
C LYS A 639 -14.60 -5.84 19.13
N TYR A 640 -14.54 -5.81 20.47
CA TYR A 640 -14.29 -7.01 21.26
C TYR A 640 -15.47 -7.99 21.19
N SER A 641 -16.71 -7.50 21.13
CA SER A 641 -17.87 -8.37 20.93
C SER A 641 -17.91 -9.03 19.56
N LEU A 642 -17.40 -8.36 18.51
CA LEU A 642 -17.30 -8.87 17.13
C LEU A 642 -16.06 -9.73 16.90
N MET A 643 -15.24 -10.01 17.91
CA MET A 643 -13.98 -10.74 17.72
C MET A 643 -14.15 -12.09 17.00
N PRO A 644 -15.20 -12.90 17.25
CA PRO A 644 -15.42 -14.13 16.50
C PRO A 644 -15.63 -13.90 14.99
N TYR A 645 -16.35 -12.85 14.63
CA TYR A 645 -16.50 -12.43 13.23
C TYR A 645 -15.15 -11.98 12.65
N ILE A 646 -14.40 -11.14 13.37
CA ILE A 646 -13.11 -10.60 12.94
C ILE A 646 -12.12 -11.75 12.66
N ILE A 647 -12.01 -12.72 13.55
CA ILE A 647 -11.11 -13.87 13.40
C ILE A 647 -11.54 -14.77 12.23
N ALA A 648 -12.85 -14.99 12.07
CA ALA A 648 -13.35 -15.76 10.92
C ALA A 648 -13.02 -15.07 9.59
N GLN A 649 -13.24 -13.74 9.49
CA GLN A 649 -12.89 -12.95 8.31
C GLN A 649 -11.37 -12.90 8.07
N ALA A 650 -10.56 -12.82 9.12
CA ALA A 650 -9.10 -12.88 9.01
C ALA A 650 -8.62 -14.19 8.40
N LYS A 651 -9.18 -15.32 8.84
CA LYS A 651 -8.85 -16.66 8.30
C LYS A 651 -9.32 -16.83 6.85
N ASP A 652 -10.55 -16.40 6.52
CA ASP A 652 -11.04 -16.40 5.13
C ASP A 652 -10.16 -15.55 4.22
N SER A 653 -9.89 -14.33 4.64
CA SER A 653 -9.09 -13.38 3.87
C SER A 653 -7.66 -13.86 3.65
N SER A 654 -6.98 -14.36 4.70
CA SER A 654 -5.64 -14.95 4.57
C SER A 654 -5.61 -16.15 3.61
N ALA A 655 -6.58 -17.05 3.73
CA ALA A 655 -6.64 -18.25 2.89
C ALA A 655 -6.85 -17.94 1.41
N ARG A 656 -7.54 -16.84 1.10
CA ARG A 656 -7.89 -16.42 -0.26
C ARG A 656 -6.99 -15.33 -0.81
N GLY A 657 -6.18 -14.68 0.04
CA GLY A 657 -5.37 -13.53 -0.32
C GLY A 657 -6.17 -12.23 -0.48
N PHE A 658 -7.29 -12.10 0.25
CA PHE A 658 -8.18 -10.95 0.19
C PHE A 658 -7.89 -9.94 1.29
N PRO A 659 -8.24 -8.65 1.11
CA PRO A 659 -8.21 -7.68 2.19
C PRO A 659 -9.36 -7.91 3.19
N MET A 660 -9.16 -7.50 4.44
CA MET A 660 -10.26 -7.39 5.40
C MET A 660 -11.08 -6.11 5.19
N LEU A 661 -10.43 -5.02 4.76
CA LEU A 661 -11.11 -3.80 4.30
C LEU A 661 -11.26 -3.88 2.78
N ARG A 662 -12.48 -4.08 2.30
CA ARG A 662 -12.78 -4.36 0.89
C ARG A 662 -13.50 -3.17 0.27
N THR A 663 -13.02 -2.66 -0.84
CA THR A 663 -13.76 -1.67 -1.62
C THR A 663 -15.08 -2.26 -2.14
N LEU A 664 -16.07 -1.41 -2.40
CA LEU A 664 -17.29 -1.88 -3.06
C LEU A 664 -16.99 -2.44 -4.45
N PHE A 665 -16.03 -1.87 -5.18
CA PHE A 665 -15.51 -2.43 -6.43
C PHE A 665 -15.07 -3.89 -6.30
N PHE A 666 -14.39 -4.24 -5.23
CA PHE A 666 -13.90 -5.62 -4.99
C PHE A 666 -15.03 -6.62 -4.74
N GLU A 667 -16.06 -6.19 -3.98
CA GLU A 667 -17.19 -7.06 -3.62
C GLU A 667 -18.29 -7.07 -4.67
N TYR A 668 -18.51 -5.95 -5.38
CA TYR A 668 -19.59 -5.75 -6.36
C TYR A 668 -19.03 -5.21 -7.70
N PRO A 669 -18.12 -5.95 -8.38
CA PRO A 669 -17.44 -5.47 -9.60
C PRO A 669 -18.40 -5.28 -10.78
N GLN A 670 -19.59 -5.88 -10.75
CA GLN A 670 -20.61 -5.75 -11.79
C GLN A 670 -21.51 -4.51 -11.61
N ASP A 671 -21.36 -3.79 -10.51
CA ASP A 671 -22.07 -2.55 -10.24
C ASP A 671 -21.16 -1.34 -10.52
N PRO A 672 -21.38 -0.60 -11.63
CA PRO A 672 -20.51 0.52 -11.98
C PRO A 672 -20.47 1.66 -10.96
N THR A 673 -21.53 1.83 -10.14
CA THR A 673 -21.52 2.82 -9.06
C THR A 673 -20.47 2.48 -8.01
N SER A 674 -20.30 1.19 -7.72
CA SER A 674 -19.30 0.70 -6.77
C SER A 674 -17.85 1.08 -7.16
N TRP A 675 -17.59 1.36 -8.44
CA TRP A 675 -16.26 1.74 -8.93
C TRP A 675 -15.86 3.16 -8.55
N THR A 676 -16.83 3.98 -8.16
CA THR A 676 -16.64 5.40 -7.82
C THR A 676 -16.62 5.68 -6.33
N ILE A 677 -16.86 4.67 -5.51
CA ILE A 677 -16.98 4.79 -4.06
C ILE A 677 -15.62 4.62 -3.39
N ASP A 678 -15.15 5.63 -2.67
CA ASP A 678 -13.84 5.65 -2.01
C ASP A 678 -13.88 6.09 -0.53
N ASP A 679 -15.07 6.27 0.03
CA ASP A 679 -15.32 6.79 1.39
C ASP A 679 -16.17 5.85 2.27
N GLU A 680 -16.44 4.63 1.79
CA GLU A 680 -17.09 3.53 2.51
C GLU A 680 -16.56 2.19 2.02
N TYR A 681 -16.74 1.14 2.81
CA TYR A 681 -16.14 -0.16 2.52
C TYR A 681 -16.88 -1.32 3.16
N MET A 682 -16.62 -2.54 2.67
CA MET A 682 -17.00 -3.77 3.35
C MET A 682 -15.90 -4.19 4.33
N PHE A 683 -16.25 -4.36 5.60
CA PHE A 683 -15.38 -5.01 6.59
C PHE A 683 -15.69 -6.51 6.60
N GLY A 684 -14.80 -7.29 5.99
CA GLY A 684 -15.07 -8.68 5.65
C GLY A 684 -16.17 -8.80 4.58
N SER A 685 -16.98 -9.86 4.67
CA SER A 685 -17.98 -10.20 3.64
C SER A 685 -19.38 -9.63 3.90
N SER A 686 -19.64 -9.11 5.11
CA SER A 686 -21.02 -8.90 5.56
C SER A 686 -21.33 -7.54 6.20
N LEU A 687 -20.32 -6.78 6.60
CA LEU A 687 -20.48 -5.47 7.24
C LEU A 687 -20.09 -4.35 6.28
N LEU A 688 -21.01 -3.42 5.99
CA LEU A 688 -20.71 -2.17 5.30
C LEU A 688 -20.48 -1.08 6.33
N VAL A 689 -19.35 -0.40 6.20
CA VAL A 689 -18.89 0.66 7.11
C VAL A 689 -18.76 1.96 6.35
N ALA A 690 -19.47 3.01 6.78
CA ALA A 690 -19.35 4.34 6.21
C ALA A 690 -19.03 5.36 7.31
N PRO A 691 -17.76 5.79 7.43
CA PRO A 691 -17.31 6.75 8.43
C PRO A 691 -17.96 8.13 8.28
N LEU A 692 -18.15 8.84 9.38
CA LEU A 692 -18.55 10.26 9.34
C LEU A 692 -17.30 11.11 9.06
N MET A 693 -17.19 11.65 7.85
CA MET A 693 -15.99 12.35 7.36
C MET A 693 -15.96 13.85 7.67
N GLU A 694 -17.06 14.43 8.17
CA GLU A 694 -17.17 15.87 8.41
C GLU A 694 -17.44 16.17 9.89
N GLU A 695 -16.77 17.21 10.39
CA GLU A 695 -16.95 17.69 11.77
C GLU A 695 -18.40 18.07 12.04
N GLY A 696 -18.91 17.71 13.23
CA GLY A 696 -20.25 18.05 13.70
C GLY A 696 -21.41 17.39 12.94
N ARG A 697 -21.12 16.44 12.04
CA ARG A 697 -22.16 15.66 11.36
C ARG A 697 -22.44 14.35 12.09
N ASP A 698 -23.72 14.00 12.13
CA ASP A 698 -24.22 12.71 12.63
C ASP A 698 -24.82 11.83 11.52
N ALA A 699 -24.95 12.37 10.30
CA ALA A 699 -25.50 11.68 9.14
C ALA A 699 -24.67 11.94 7.89
N ARG A 700 -24.70 11.00 6.94
CA ARG A 700 -24.08 11.15 5.64
C ARG A 700 -24.83 10.42 4.53
N LYS A 701 -24.52 10.74 3.27
CA LYS A 701 -24.93 9.92 2.12
C LYS A 701 -24.08 8.67 2.05
N VAL A 702 -24.73 7.53 1.81
CA VAL A 702 -24.13 6.20 1.70
C VAL A 702 -24.73 5.52 0.48
N TYR A 703 -23.90 4.93 -0.36
CA TYR A 703 -24.36 4.07 -1.45
C TYR A 703 -24.50 2.63 -0.94
N LEU A 704 -25.65 2.04 -1.13
CA LEU A 704 -25.87 0.64 -0.78
C LEU A 704 -25.87 -0.22 -2.04
N PRO A 705 -24.95 -1.19 -2.16
CA PRO A 705 -24.96 -2.16 -3.26
C PRO A 705 -26.26 -2.96 -3.31
N PRO A 706 -26.56 -3.64 -4.42
CA PRO A 706 -27.80 -4.43 -4.58
C PRO A 706 -28.04 -5.40 -3.41
N GLY A 707 -29.31 -5.52 -2.97
CA GLY A 707 -29.76 -6.34 -1.85
C GLY A 707 -30.50 -5.52 -0.80
N ALA A 708 -30.72 -6.10 0.38
CA ALA A 708 -31.23 -5.39 1.55
C ALA A 708 -30.14 -5.26 2.60
N TRP A 709 -30.21 -4.18 3.38
CA TRP A 709 -29.23 -3.82 4.39
C TRP A 709 -29.91 -3.43 5.68
N ILE A 710 -29.40 -3.92 6.80
CA ILE A 710 -29.97 -3.72 8.13
C ILE A 710 -28.97 -2.91 8.95
N ASP A 711 -29.39 -1.77 9.47
CA ASP A 711 -28.56 -0.97 10.36
C ASP A 711 -28.26 -1.76 11.65
N TYR A 712 -26.99 -1.94 11.93
CA TYR A 712 -26.53 -2.70 13.09
C TYR A 712 -26.96 -2.10 14.43
N GLN A 713 -27.02 -0.78 14.51
CA GLN A 713 -27.29 -0.05 15.74
C GLN A 713 -28.79 0.18 15.98
N THR A 714 -29.57 0.35 14.92
CA THR A 714 -31.01 0.72 15.03
C THR A 714 -31.96 -0.36 14.56
N GLY A 715 -31.51 -1.32 13.76
CA GLY A 715 -32.37 -2.32 13.13
C GLY A 715 -33.14 -1.82 11.90
N LYS A 716 -32.96 -0.57 11.50
CA LYS A 716 -33.63 -0.02 10.32
C LYS A 716 -33.19 -0.70 9.03
N VAL A 717 -34.16 -1.04 8.18
CA VAL A 717 -33.92 -1.73 6.91
C VAL A 717 -33.84 -0.72 5.77
N TYR A 718 -32.85 -0.91 4.91
CA TYR A 718 -32.63 -0.11 3.70
C TYR A 718 -32.57 -1.00 2.47
N ARG A 719 -33.17 -0.55 1.38
CA ARG A 719 -33.04 -1.20 0.06
C ARG A 719 -31.76 -0.76 -0.63
N GLY A 720 -31.00 -1.70 -1.20
CA GLY A 720 -29.80 -1.43 -1.97
C GLY A 720 -30.05 -0.96 -3.40
N ALA A 721 -28.96 -0.87 -4.18
CA ALA A 721 -28.85 -0.29 -5.52
C ALA A 721 -29.22 1.20 -5.57
N GLN A 722 -29.01 1.95 -4.48
CA GLN A 722 -29.30 3.38 -4.40
C GLN A 722 -28.60 4.08 -3.25
N TRP A 723 -28.64 5.40 -3.28
CA TRP A 723 -28.11 6.28 -2.24
C TRP A 723 -29.13 6.52 -1.14
N HIS A 724 -28.66 6.54 0.10
CA HIS A 724 -29.44 6.88 1.29
C HIS A 724 -28.72 7.95 2.12
N THR A 725 -29.47 8.82 2.79
CA THR A 725 -28.93 9.60 3.92
C THR A 725 -29.18 8.81 5.18
N ILE A 726 -28.11 8.41 5.86
CA ILE A 726 -28.18 7.56 7.06
C ILE A 726 -27.55 8.30 8.22
N THR A 727 -28.28 8.37 9.33
CA THR A 727 -27.81 8.91 10.61
C THR A 727 -27.10 7.79 11.36
N ALA A 728 -25.91 8.05 11.87
CA ALA A 728 -25.18 7.11 12.73
C ALA A 728 -25.91 6.93 14.07
N GLY A 729 -25.70 5.80 14.71
CA GLY A 729 -26.22 5.53 16.05
C GLY A 729 -25.34 6.12 17.16
N GLN A 730 -25.34 5.46 18.33
CA GLN A 730 -24.54 5.89 19.48
C GLN A 730 -23.02 5.87 19.21
N ILE A 731 -22.57 4.93 18.37
CA ILE A 731 -21.21 4.92 17.83
C ILE A 731 -21.23 5.75 16.54
N PRO A 732 -20.38 6.80 16.41
CA PRO A 732 -20.46 7.75 15.30
C PRO A 732 -19.87 7.20 13.98
N VAL A 733 -20.50 6.14 13.49
CA VAL A 733 -20.20 5.46 12.22
C VAL A 733 -21.49 4.82 11.70
N VAL A 734 -21.75 4.89 10.42
CA VAL A 734 -22.81 4.09 9.81
C VAL A 734 -22.30 2.67 9.65
N LEU A 735 -22.99 1.73 10.26
CA LEU A 735 -22.65 0.31 10.23
C LEU A 735 -23.87 -0.50 9.81
N LEU A 736 -23.81 -1.10 8.65
CA LEU A 736 -24.90 -1.89 8.08
C LEU A 736 -24.48 -3.35 7.92
N VAL A 737 -25.44 -4.23 8.12
CA VAL A 737 -25.28 -5.67 7.92
C VAL A 737 -26.04 -6.08 6.68
N LYS A 738 -25.39 -6.85 5.81
CA LYS A 738 -26.05 -7.48 4.65
C LYS A 738 -27.16 -8.40 5.14
N ASP A 739 -28.30 -8.37 4.47
CA ASP A 739 -29.43 -9.24 4.74
C ASP A 739 -29.06 -10.73 4.75
N HIS A 740 -29.79 -11.54 5.54
CA HIS A 740 -29.56 -12.98 5.74
C HIS A 740 -28.16 -13.33 6.28
N THR A 741 -27.63 -12.45 7.11
CA THR A 741 -26.31 -12.63 7.73
C THR A 741 -26.39 -13.11 9.17
N VAL A 742 -25.57 -14.10 9.51
CA VAL A 742 -25.31 -14.53 10.89
C VAL A 742 -23.99 -13.91 11.36
N LEU A 743 -24.06 -13.02 12.36
CA LEU A 743 -22.90 -12.42 13.01
C LEU A 743 -22.65 -13.08 14.36
N PRO A 744 -21.54 -13.79 14.54
CA PRO A 744 -21.16 -14.33 15.83
C PRO A 744 -20.63 -13.24 16.75
N HIS A 745 -21.13 -13.19 17.99
CA HIS A 745 -20.73 -12.27 19.04
C HIS A 745 -20.27 -13.02 20.28
N ILE A 746 -19.42 -12.36 21.07
CA ILE A 746 -18.91 -12.87 22.34
C ILE A 746 -19.09 -11.78 23.42
N SER A 747 -19.13 -12.18 24.68
CA SER A 747 -19.16 -11.22 25.79
C SER A 747 -17.88 -10.37 25.79
N VAL A 748 -18.01 -9.05 26.09
CA VAL A 748 -16.88 -8.13 26.14
C VAL A 748 -15.97 -8.48 27.31
N ALA A 749 -14.73 -8.81 27.02
CA ALA A 749 -13.64 -9.00 27.97
C ALA A 749 -12.69 -7.79 27.96
N GLN A 750 -11.85 -7.64 29.00
CA GLN A 750 -10.89 -6.53 29.07
C GLN A 750 -9.62 -6.79 28.25
N SER A 751 -9.38 -8.05 27.87
CA SER A 751 -8.34 -8.47 26.94
C SER A 751 -8.82 -9.69 26.14
N THR A 752 -8.20 -9.93 25.01
CA THR A 752 -8.51 -11.11 24.18
C THR A 752 -8.17 -12.43 24.89
N SER A 753 -7.27 -12.41 25.86
CA SER A 753 -6.92 -13.59 26.67
C SER A 753 -8.01 -14.01 27.67
N GLU A 754 -8.96 -13.12 27.96
CA GLU A 754 -10.07 -13.37 28.89
C GLU A 754 -11.40 -13.67 28.19
N MET A 755 -11.42 -13.73 26.86
CA MET A 755 -12.64 -13.98 26.07
C MET A 755 -13.22 -15.36 26.31
N ASP A 756 -14.52 -15.43 26.55
CA ASP A 756 -15.26 -16.68 26.73
C ASP A 756 -15.71 -17.27 25.38
N TRP A 757 -14.81 -17.98 24.73
CA TRP A 757 -15.08 -18.65 23.45
C TRP A 757 -16.01 -19.88 23.57
N ALA A 758 -16.37 -20.29 24.79
CA ALA A 758 -17.30 -21.40 25.00
C ALA A 758 -18.78 -20.97 24.85
N ASN A 759 -19.07 -19.68 24.95
CA ASN A 759 -20.44 -19.12 24.88
C ASN A 759 -20.50 -18.04 23.78
N VAL A 760 -21.15 -18.36 22.67
CA VAL A 760 -21.22 -17.48 21.47
C VAL A 760 -22.68 -17.17 21.16
N GLU A 761 -22.99 -15.90 20.99
CA GLU A 761 -24.30 -15.43 20.54
C GLU A 761 -24.28 -15.26 19.00
N LEU A 762 -25.20 -15.94 18.31
CA LEU A 762 -25.38 -15.81 16.86
C LEU A 762 -26.53 -14.81 16.63
N ARG A 763 -26.19 -13.59 16.24
CA ARG A 763 -27.19 -12.58 15.85
C ARG A 763 -27.53 -12.72 14.38
N VAL A 764 -28.81 -12.96 14.11
CA VAL A 764 -29.31 -13.15 12.75
C VAL A 764 -29.96 -11.87 12.27
N PHE A 765 -29.36 -11.27 11.24
CA PHE A 765 -29.89 -10.10 10.55
C PHE A 765 -30.61 -10.59 9.30
N ALA A 766 -31.96 -10.60 9.35
CA ALA A 766 -32.79 -11.09 8.26
C ALA A 766 -34.10 -10.29 8.20
N THR A 767 -34.43 -9.84 6.97
CA THR A 767 -35.69 -9.09 6.70
C THR A 767 -36.91 -9.99 6.57
N ASP A 768 -36.69 -11.28 6.32
CA ASP A 768 -37.74 -12.29 6.20
C ASP A 768 -37.34 -13.60 6.92
N ASN A 769 -38.07 -14.67 6.63
CA ASN A 769 -37.82 -16.01 7.18
C ASN A 769 -37.09 -16.94 6.20
N ALA A 770 -36.16 -16.42 5.40
CA ALA A 770 -35.26 -17.26 4.62
C ALA A 770 -34.03 -17.69 5.45
N ALA A 771 -33.35 -18.72 4.99
CA ALA A 771 -32.12 -19.20 5.64
C ALA A 771 -31.05 -18.11 5.70
N ALA A 772 -30.29 -18.08 6.79
CA ALA A 772 -29.20 -17.14 6.98
C ALA A 772 -27.88 -17.89 7.17
N SER A 773 -26.76 -17.25 6.78
CA SER A 773 -25.44 -17.86 6.90
C SER A 773 -24.38 -16.88 7.43
N GLY A 774 -23.32 -17.43 7.98
CA GLY A 774 -22.16 -16.65 8.46
C GLY A 774 -20.92 -17.49 8.58
N LEU A 775 -19.81 -16.85 8.94
CA LEU A 775 -18.54 -17.52 9.19
C LEU A 775 -18.17 -17.46 10.68
N PHE A 776 -17.52 -18.52 11.14
CA PHE A 776 -17.00 -18.63 12.51
C PHE A 776 -15.66 -19.38 12.53
N ALA A 777 -14.80 -19.00 13.44
CA ALA A 777 -13.63 -19.77 13.79
C ALA A 777 -13.25 -19.57 15.26
N LEU A 778 -12.86 -20.63 15.94
CA LEU A 778 -12.07 -20.51 17.17
C LEU A 778 -10.68 -19.97 16.83
N PRO A 779 -9.97 -19.29 17.75
CA PRO A 779 -8.62 -18.77 17.48
C PRO A 779 -7.65 -19.84 16.95
N ASP A 780 -7.66 -21.03 17.54
CA ASP A 780 -6.84 -22.18 17.15
C ASP A 780 -7.53 -23.13 16.15
N GLY A 781 -8.80 -22.83 15.79
CA GLY A 781 -9.66 -23.69 14.96
C GLY A 781 -9.64 -23.38 13.48
N LYS A 782 -10.21 -24.28 12.69
CA LYS A 782 -10.47 -24.04 11.26
C LYS A 782 -11.68 -23.16 11.07
N LEU A 783 -11.74 -22.48 9.92
CA LEU A 783 -12.90 -21.73 9.47
C LEU A 783 -14.10 -22.66 9.28
N GLN A 784 -15.27 -22.26 9.78
CA GLN A 784 -16.55 -22.96 9.71
C GLN A 784 -17.60 -22.06 9.08
N THR A 785 -18.54 -22.63 8.34
CA THR A 785 -19.78 -21.97 7.91
C THR A 785 -20.86 -22.26 8.95
N LEU A 786 -21.61 -21.23 9.31
CA LEU A 786 -22.81 -21.31 10.16
C LEU A 786 -24.03 -21.16 9.25
N ASP A 787 -24.78 -22.24 9.04
CA ASP A 787 -26.03 -22.22 8.29
C ASP A 787 -27.21 -22.36 9.27
N LEU A 788 -28.11 -21.39 9.24
CA LEU A 788 -29.31 -21.37 10.08
C LEU A 788 -30.55 -21.48 9.22
N ASP A 789 -31.42 -22.43 9.60
CA ASP A 789 -32.75 -22.57 9.02
C ASP A 789 -33.75 -21.71 9.76
N ALA A 790 -34.61 -21.04 9.03
CA ALA A 790 -35.70 -20.26 9.60
C ALA A 790 -36.91 -21.12 9.92
N SER A 791 -37.61 -20.83 11.03
CA SER A 791 -38.89 -21.36 11.40
C SER A 791 -39.78 -20.27 11.96
N GLN A 792 -41.00 -20.11 11.49
CA GLN A 792 -42.00 -19.09 11.77
C GLN A 792 -41.52 -17.71 12.27
N ASN A 793 -40.79 -17.60 13.37
CA ASN A 793 -40.20 -16.35 13.90
C ASN A 793 -38.83 -16.58 14.56
N SER A 794 -38.21 -17.72 14.35
CA SER A 794 -36.93 -18.10 14.96
C SER A 794 -35.97 -18.68 13.94
N PHE A 795 -34.72 -18.73 14.34
CA PHE A 795 -33.65 -19.37 13.55
C PHE A 795 -33.02 -20.48 14.39
N ALA A 796 -32.65 -21.57 13.76
CA ALA A 796 -31.95 -22.67 14.41
C ALA A 796 -30.74 -23.09 13.59
N LEU A 797 -29.63 -23.36 14.24
CA LEU A 797 -28.43 -23.85 13.59
C LEU A 797 -28.73 -25.23 12.94
N ARG A 798 -28.52 -25.36 11.63
CA ARG A 798 -28.79 -26.58 10.87
C ARG A 798 -27.98 -27.76 11.38
N SER A 799 -26.73 -27.51 11.71
CA SER A 799 -25.83 -28.46 12.36
C SER A 799 -24.78 -27.72 13.17
N ASP A 800 -24.38 -28.29 14.30
CA ASP A 800 -23.27 -27.73 15.09
C ASP A 800 -21.92 -28.15 14.50
N PRO A 801 -21.17 -27.21 13.85
CA PRO A 801 -19.90 -27.54 13.21
C PRO A 801 -18.79 -27.88 14.21
N LEU A 802 -18.96 -27.54 15.49
CA LEU A 802 -17.98 -27.75 16.56
C LEU A 802 -18.38 -28.84 17.57
N ARG A 803 -19.50 -29.55 17.29
CA ARG A 803 -19.91 -30.76 18.03
C ARG A 803 -19.96 -30.56 19.56
N GLY A 804 -20.58 -29.47 20.01
CA GLY A 804 -20.76 -29.14 21.42
C GLY A 804 -19.59 -28.47 22.13
N ARG A 805 -18.51 -28.15 21.41
CA ARG A 805 -17.39 -27.35 21.99
C ARG A 805 -17.79 -25.91 22.30
N VAL A 806 -18.84 -25.39 21.66
CA VAL A 806 -19.37 -24.04 21.83
C VAL A 806 -20.85 -24.14 22.13
N LYS A 807 -21.32 -23.38 23.10
CA LYS A 807 -22.75 -23.19 23.37
C LYS A 807 -23.22 -22.01 22.51
N TRP A 808 -24.18 -22.30 21.64
CA TRP A 808 -24.74 -21.34 20.71
C TRP A 808 -26.06 -20.76 21.31
N LYS A 809 -26.11 -19.43 21.33
CA LYS A 809 -27.36 -18.70 21.61
C LYS A 809 -27.77 -17.97 20.35
N VAL A 810 -28.86 -18.40 19.71
CA VAL A 810 -29.36 -17.75 18.48
C VAL A 810 -30.35 -16.65 18.87
N VAL A 811 -30.13 -15.46 18.32
CA VAL A 811 -30.99 -14.28 18.56
C VAL A 811 -31.28 -13.61 17.22
N ARG A 812 -32.54 -13.41 16.87
CA ARG A 812 -32.91 -12.58 15.72
C ARG A 812 -32.70 -11.10 16.08
N ALA A 813 -31.98 -10.37 15.29
CA ALA A 813 -31.86 -8.93 15.45
C ALA A 813 -33.22 -8.27 15.19
N GLN A 814 -33.59 -7.29 16.01
CA GLN A 814 -34.81 -6.51 15.78
C GLN A 814 -34.65 -5.72 14.47
N THR A 815 -35.62 -5.83 13.58
CA THR A 815 -35.73 -5.05 12.34
C THR A 815 -36.91 -4.07 12.46
N GLN A 816 -36.71 -2.83 11.98
CA GLN A 816 -37.69 -1.75 12.00
C GLN A 816 -38.05 -1.30 10.58
#